data_adc42d4b895fd420f31ecd019d930587
#
_entry.id   adc42d4b895fd420f31ecd019d930587
#
_cell.length_a   1.000
_cell.length_b   1.000
_cell.length_c   1.000
_cell.angle_alpha   90.00
_cell.angle_beta   90.00
_cell.angle_gamma   90.00
#
_symmetry.space_group_name_H-M   'P 1'
#
loop_
_entity.id
_entity.type
_entity.pdbx_description
1 polymer ?
#
loop_
_entity_poly.entity_id
_entity_poly.type
_entity_poly.pdbx_seq_one_letter_code
_entity_poly.pdbx_strand_id
1 'polypeptide(L)'
;MTQTFAKISLFLGIILILGSCNAVKHVPEDQFLLTKNTVNVDGEESTENGVLSQLSQKPNPKFPILGIPFGLHIYNLADQKPDSTFYAWLHKSSKRERKLVNFLSEKQVDALDSSYVGFNKWLQKSGDAPVVIADDKTQKSIDRLKRYYASYGWLNAKARYSVEINKSKKKRAAITYDITRFRPYFVDSIIKDISSPVVDSLFKQTKGKTFITEGKQYDANNFNNERARLTLQFRNSGLYYFDQDYVGFEADTVNTDHKVLIKYIIPDRKVTIGDSTFTVPFKVHKVNEVRVITDYSYGNQNRKWGDSASFKGYNLYSYDQLAFRPKAITDAISIAPGKVFKDIDRTLTYNQISDLGIFKYPNITYQTDPRDSTGTGLIATVLLTPRKKHTLGVDFDAYTSTIQQFGIGFSSTFLTRNVFRGAETLEISGRGSVGSAKDQDDNESFFNISEVGGDVKLSFPQILLPINTDSIIPKYMSPRTSISIGFGSQNNIGLDRQTVSNIVNYSWKPSKIKTYGFDLMNIQFVRNLNRENYYNVYTTSYNRLNEIARDVNYDFIDDSNNPLVLQRPSEGFNEADLFIEKVLTGNIPDAPFNSGPYKDVLSIAERKHRLTENNLIFASNFTWSRNTRENVFDKDFEILRFKVESAGNLLAGISNIAGLQKNDNDQHEALGVAFSQYAKGEVEYIKHFQLKDDDVLALRAFGGLAIPYGNSTSIPFARSYFGGGANDNRGWRAYDLGPGSSGGVFDFNEANFKLSFNAEYRYTILGAFKGAFFIDAGNIWNVLDDVDIPESRFDGIADLKEIAVASGFGVRYDFGFFVLRCDAGFKTHDPGRPVGERWFKDYNFSNVVLNIGINYPF
;
A
#
# COMPACT_ATOMS: atom_id res chain seq x y z
N MET A 1 -15.08 32.51 -18.97
CA MET A 1 -13.79 33.03 -19.44
C MET A 1 -13.02 33.84 -18.39
N THR A 2 -13.65 34.79 -17.69
CA THR A 2 -12.98 35.68 -16.71
C THR A 2 -12.35 34.99 -15.51
N GLN A 3 -12.97 33.98 -14.95
CA GLN A 3 -12.38 33.22 -13.82
C GLN A 3 -11.20 32.33 -14.22
N THR A 4 -11.20 31.81 -15.41
CA THR A 4 -10.09 30.98 -15.94
C THR A 4 -8.87 31.83 -16.22
N PHE A 5 -9.08 33.03 -16.79
CA PHE A 5 -8.01 34.01 -16.99
C PHE A 5 -7.38 34.47 -15.67
N ALA A 6 -8.19 34.70 -14.62
CA ALA A 6 -7.69 35.07 -13.32
C ALA A 6 -6.84 33.98 -12.66
N LYS A 7 -7.23 32.71 -12.81
CA LYS A 7 -6.47 31.55 -12.28
C LYS A 7 -5.15 31.32 -13.06
N ILE A 8 -5.18 31.43 -14.39
CA ILE A 8 -3.98 31.36 -15.23
C ILE A 8 -3.06 32.55 -14.93
N SER A 9 -3.61 33.76 -14.79
CA SER A 9 -2.83 34.96 -14.44
C SER A 9 -2.21 34.85 -13.05
N LEU A 10 -2.92 34.26 -12.07
CA LEU A 10 -2.39 34.01 -10.74
C LEU A 10 -1.24 32.98 -10.79
N PHE A 11 -1.39 31.89 -11.55
CA PHE A 11 -0.37 30.86 -11.72
C PHE A 11 0.86 31.40 -12.48
N LEU A 12 0.65 32.16 -13.56
CA LEU A 12 1.70 32.87 -14.29
C LEU A 12 2.36 33.96 -13.41
N GLY A 13 1.59 34.66 -12.59
CA GLY A 13 2.09 35.60 -11.60
C GLY A 13 3.00 34.96 -10.56
N ILE A 14 2.63 33.80 -10.05
CA ILE A 14 3.45 33.01 -9.10
C ILE A 14 4.75 32.53 -9.80
N ILE A 15 4.68 32.06 -11.03
CA ILE A 15 5.86 31.64 -11.82
C ILE A 15 6.77 32.85 -12.10
N LEU A 16 6.22 34.01 -12.45
CA LEU A 16 6.99 35.23 -12.69
C LEU A 16 7.64 35.77 -11.41
N ILE A 17 6.97 35.74 -10.28
CA ILE A 17 7.52 36.09 -8.97
C ILE A 17 8.67 35.17 -8.60
N LEU A 18 8.54 33.87 -8.81
CA LEU A 18 9.57 32.88 -8.53
C LEU A 18 10.74 32.95 -9.53
N GLY A 19 10.50 33.29 -10.80
CA GLY A 19 11.53 33.48 -11.83
C GLY A 19 12.36 34.76 -11.64
N SER A 20 11.83 35.74 -10.95
CA SER A 20 12.49 37.03 -10.64
C SER A 20 13.49 36.95 -9.48
N CYS A 21 13.42 35.89 -8.63
CA CYS A 21 14.31 35.75 -7.49
C CYS A 21 15.77 35.43 -7.91
N ASN A 22 16.72 36.22 -7.44
CA ASN A 22 18.14 35.95 -7.66
C ASN A 22 18.58 34.70 -6.87
N ALA A 23 18.86 33.61 -7.57
CA ALA A 23 19.26 32.33 -6.96
C ALA A 23 20.54 32.42 -6.10
N VAL A 24 21.35 33.45 -6.28
CA VAL A 24 22.61 33.68 -5.56
C VAL A 24 22.49 34.77 -4.48
N LYS A 25 21.25 35.17 -4.10
CA LYS A 25 20.99 36.27 -3.15
C LYS A 25 21.73 36.10 -1.82
N HIS A 26 21.76 34.88 -1.31
CA HIS A 26 22.38 34.54 0.00
C HIS A 26 23.67 33.73 -0.12
N VAL A 27 24.29 33.73 -1.30
CA VAL A 27 25.65 33.16 -1.51
C VAL A 27 26.71 34.17 -1.05
N PRO A 28 27.61 33.83 -0.15
CA PRO A 28 28.72 34.70 0.27
C PRO A 28 29.53 35.26 -0.89
N GLU A 29 30.25 36.36 -0.69
CA GLU A 29 30.88 37.07 -1.80
C GLU A 29 32.05 36.29 -2.45
N ASP A 30 32.74 35.51 -1.65
CA ASP A 30 33.90 34.69 -2.00
C ASP A 30 33.56 33.22 -2.33
N GLN A 31 32.28 32.86 -2.35
CA GLN A 31 31.82 31.49 -2.62
C GLN A 31 30.98 31.40 -3.88
N PHE A 32 30.86 30.16 -4.41
CA PHE A 32 30.10 29.85 -5.60
C PHE A 32 28.97 28.87 -5.30
N LEU A 33 27.79 29.17 -5.79
CA LEU A 33 26.65 28.26 -5.78
C LEU A 33 26.96 27.05 -6.68
N LEU A 34 26.85 25.86 -6.13
CA LEU A 34 26.99 24.61 -6.87
C LEU A 34 25.77 24.40 -7.78
N THR A 35 25.98 24.37 -9.10
CA THR A 35 24.91 24.26 -10.10
C THR A 35 24.78 22.89 -10.74
N LYS A 36 25.90 22.15 -10.86
CA LYS A 36 25.98 20.82 -11.43
C LYS A 36 27.17 20.07 -10.84
N ASN A 37 27.00 18.79 -10.59
CA ASN A 37 28.08 17.82 -10.44
C ASN A 37 28.10 16.95 -11.68
N THR A 38 29.27 16.75 -12.24
CA THR A 38 29.53 15.76 -13.29
C THR A 38 30.56 14.78 -12.77
N VAL A 39 30.32 13.51 -12.96
CA VAL A 39 31.27 12.45 -12.60
C VAL A 39 31.65 11.72 -13.88
N ASN A 40 32.90 11.84 -14.30
CA ASN A 40 33.44 11.11 -15.43
C ASN A 40 34.21 9.89 -14.93
N VAL A 41 33.97 8.76 -15.53
CA VAL A 41 34.66 7.50 -15.24
C VAL A 41 35.33 7.03 -16.51
N ASP A 42 36.64 7.02 -16.50
CA ASP A 42 37.48 6.69 -17.66
C ASP A 42 37.17 7.54 -18.90
N GLY A 43 36.74 8.78 -18.66
CA GLY A 43 36.42 9.75 -19.72
C GLY A 43 34.93 9.85 -20.11
N GLU A 44 34.06 8.96 -19.61
CA GLU A 44 32.64 8.96 -19.89
C GLU A 44 31.81 9.45 -18.68
N GLU A 45 30.76 10.26 -18.92
CA GLU A 45 29.87 10.73 -17.85
C GLU A 45 29.06 9.56 -17.25
N SER A 46 29.21 9.34 -15.96
CA SER A 46 28.48 8.29 -15.24
C SER A 46 27.16 8.82 -14.68
N THR A 47 26.11 8.07 -14.92
CA THR A 47 24.76 8.32 -14.37
C THR A 47 24.38 7.30 -13.30
N GLU A 48 25.29 6.42 -12.88
CA GLU A 48 25.04 5.39 -11.88
C GLU A 48 24.74 5.99 -10.50
N ASN A 49 23.61 5.63 -9.93
CA ASN A 49 23.20 6.09 -8.60
C ASN A 49 24.24 5.75 -7.51
N GLY A 50 24.87 4.58 -7.59
CA GLY A 50 25.92 4.16 -6.66
C GLY A 50 27.10 5.14 -6.63
N VAL A 51 27.51 5.64 -7.78
CA VAL A 51 28.61 6.61 -7.95
C VAL A 51 28.17 8.00 -7.46
N LEU A 52 27.00 8.46 -7.92
CA LEU A 52 26.46 9.78 -7.59
C LEU A 52 26.14 9.93 -6.10
N SER A 53 25.82 8.85 -5.41
CA SER A 53 25.57 8.81 -3.97
C SER A 53 26.84 9.07 -3.13
N GLN A 54 28.04 8.91 -3.71
CA GLN A 54 29.31 9.16 -3.03
C GLN A 54 29.60 10.65 -2.87
N LEU A 55 28.91 11.52 -3.62
CA LEU A 55 29.12 12.95 -3.55
C LEU A 55 28.62 13.54 -2.23
N SER A 56 29.51 14.21 -1.47
CA SER A 56 29.19 14.80 -0.16
C SER A 56 28.36 16.08 -0.27
N GLN A 57 28.36 16.72 -1.42
CA GLN A 57 27.53 17.89 -1.72
C GLN A 57 26.85 17.69 -3.07
N LYS A 58 25.55 17.93 -3.09
CA LYS A 58 24.73 17.88 -4.28
C LYS A 58 24.13 19.26 -4.53
N PRO A 59 23.97 19.72 -5.78
CA PRO A 59 23.32 20.99 -6.07
C PRO A 59 21.87 20.99 -5.55
N ASN A 60 21.33 22.17 -5.29
CA ASN A 60 19.94 22.32 -4.91
C ASN A 60 19.01 21.60 -5.91
N PRO A 61 18.01 20.84 -5.43
CA PRO A 61 17.08 20.12 -6.29
C PRO A 61 16.39 21.05 -7.27
N LYS A 62 16.18 20.58 -8.50
CA LYS A 62 15.47 21.33 -9.54
C LYS A 62 14.15 20.69 -9.84
N PHE A 63 13.11 21.50 -10.03
CA PHE A 63 11.82 21.03 -10.49
C PHE A 63 11.96 20.30 -11.83
N PRO A 64 11.50 19.06 -11.99
CA PRO A 64 11.84 18.17 -13.10
C PRO A 64 11.57 18.76 -14.50
N ILE A 65 10.44 19.43 -14.70
CA ILE A 65 10.03 19.97 -16.01
C ILE A 65 10.65 21.34 -16.28
N LEU A 66 10.72 22.21 -15.28
CA LEU A 66 11.12 23.61 -15.46
C LEU A 66 12.61 23.84 -15.22
N GLY A 67 13.34 22.88 -14.63
CA GLY A 67 14.76 23.01 -14.29
C GLY A 67 15.08 24.10 -13.27
N ILE A 68 14.06 24.63 -12.55
CA ILE A 68 14.18 25.73 -11.57
C ILE A 68 14.41 25.14 -10.19
N PRO A 69 15.40 25.63 -9.41
CA PRO A 69 15.60 25.21 -8.03
C PRO A 69 14.59 25.89 -7.08
N PHE A 70 13.38 25.34 -7.03
CA PHE A 70 12.24 25.93 -6.35
C PHE A 70 12.49 26.15 -4.85
N GLY A 71 13.06 25.14 -4.17
CA GLY A 71 13.40 25.25 -2.75
C GLY A 71 14.39 26.36 -2.44
N LEU A 72 15.40 26.55 -3.30
CA LEU A 72 16.35 27.65 -3.19
C LEU A 72 15.67 29.03 -3.34
N HIS A 73 14.71 29.12 -4.26
CA HIS A 73 13.98 30.38 -4.42
C HIS A 73 13.09 30.69 -3.21
N ILE A 74 12.42 29.69 -2.61
CA ILE A 74 11.68 29.87 -1.36
C ILE A 74 12.60 30.31 -0.22
N TYR A 75 13.75 29.66 -0.06
CA TYR A 75 14.74 30.09 0.94
C TYR A 75 15.18 31.54 0.72
N ASN A 76 15.38 31.95 -0.53
CA ASN A 76 15.81 33.29 -0.89
C ASN A 76 14.72 34.37 -0.70
N LEU A 77 13.44 33.98 -0.60
CA LEU A 77 12.37 34.89 -0.20
C LEU A 77 12.43 35.24 1.29
N ALA A 78 12.92 34.34 2.10
CA ALA A 78 12.99 34.57 3.54
C ALA A 78 13.98 35.69 3.90
N ASP A 79 13.61 36.46 4.92
CA ASP A 79 14.54 37.31 5.64
C ASP A 79 15.44 36.41 6.52
N GLN A 80 16.74 36.61 6.43
CA GLN A 80 17.71 35.79 7.18
C GLN A 80 17.82 36.17 8.66
N LYS A 81 17.38 37.40 9.00
CA LYS A 81 17.40 37.94 10.35
C LYS A 81 16.05 38.58 10.71
N PRO A 82 14.94 37.82 10.67
CA PRO A 82 13.61 38.40 10.75
C PRO A 82 13.35 39.12 12.07
N ASP A 83 13.90 38.59 13.19
CA ASP A 83 13.73 39.19 14.50
C ASP A 83 14.30 40.64 14.54
N SER A 84 15.53 40.83 14.00
CA SER A 84 16.16 42.17 14.00
C SER A 84 15.62 43.07 12.90
N THR A 85 15.16 42.53 11.80
CA THR A 85 14.63 43.30 10.66
C THR A 85 13.29 43.93 11.01
N PHE A 86 12.36 43.18 11.61
CA PHE A 86 11.08 43.68 12.03
C PHE A 86 11.24 44.76 13.12
N TYR A 87 12.07 44.50 14.13
CA TYR A 87 12.38 45.43 15.18
C TYR A 87 12.97 46.76 14.62
N ALA A 88 13.99 46.66 13.75
CA ALA A 88 14.57 47.83 13.11
C ALA A 88 13.55 48.58 12.23
N TRP A 89 12.65 47.90 11.55
CA TRP A 89 11.58 48.52 10.77
C TRP A 89 10.57 49.25 11.67
N LEU A 90 10.18 48.63 12.78
CA LEU A 90 9.20 49.19 13.70
C LEU A 90 9.73 50.49 14.35
N HIS A 91 10.96 50.43 14.87
CA HIS A 91 11.58 51.55 15.58
C HIS A 91 12.32 52.55 14.68
N LYS A 92 12.29 52.39 13.37
CA LYS A 92 12.90 53.33 12.41
C LYS A 92 12.33 54.77 12.57
N SER A 93 11.11 54.89 13.09
CA SER A 93 10.48 56.18 13.39
C SER A 93 9.47 56.00 14.55
N SER A 94 9.62 56.80 15.62
CA SER A 94 8.67 56.82 16.73
C SER A 94 7.23 57.20 16.33
N LYS A 95 7.06 57.85 15.19
CA LYS A 95 5.74 58.07 14.60
C LYS A 95 5.10 56.78 14.02
N ARG A 96 5.93 55.88 13.50
CA ARG A 96 5.45 54.60 12.94
C ARG A 96 4.96 53.66 14.04
N GLU A 97 5.78 53.47 15.05
CA GLU A 97 5.43 52.64 16.21
C GLU A 97 4.14 53.12 16.85
N ARG A 98 4.04 54.42 17.15
CA ARG A 98 2.86 55.04 17.76
C ARG A 98 1.59 54.96 16.89
N LYS A 99 1.72 55.06 15.55
CA LYS A 99 0.61 54.86 14.62
C LYS A 99 0.17 53.41 14.59
N LEU A 100 1.11 52.44 14.62
CA LEU A 100 0.80 51.03 14.59
C LEU A 100 0.15 50.58 15.90
N VAL A 101 0.68 51.04 17.06
CA VAL A 101 0.11 50.71 18.39
C VAL A 101 -1.24 51.41 18.61
N ASN A 102 -1.49 52.60 18.01
CA ASN A 102 -2.78 53.24 18.06
C ASN A 102 -3.85 52.59 17.16
N PHE A 103 -3.42 51.94 16.08
CA PHE A 103 -4.30 51.21 15.17
C PHE A 103 -4.51 49.75 15.59
N LEU A 104 -3.46 49.09 16.04
CA LEU A 104 -3.45 47.76 16.62
C LEU A 104 -3.05 47.91 18.09
N SER A 105 -3.53 47.08 18.99
CA SER A 105 -3.04 47.08 20.36
C SER A 105 -1.59 46.62 20.41
N GLU A 106 -0.85 46.95 21.49
CA GLU A 106 0.54 46.48 21.69
C GLU A 106 0.71 44.97 21.56
N LYS A 107 -0.24 44.18 22.14
CA LYS A 107 -0.30 42.72 21.97
C LYS A 107 -0.47 42.26 20.53
N GLN A 108 -1.20 43.01 19.71
CA GLN A 108 -1.38 42.68 18.29
C GLN A 108 -0.14 43.04 17.47
N VAL A 109 0.65 44.03 17.85
CA VAL A 109 1.94 44.36 17.25
C VAL A 109 2.96 43.26 17.58
N ASP A 110 2.98 42.76 18.81
CA ASP A 110 3.82 41.61 19.21
C ASP A 110 3.40 40.32 18.48
N ALA A 111 2.09 40.10 18.29
CA ALA A 111 1.60 38.97 17.50
C ALA A 111 1.96 39.11 16.02
N LEU A 112 2.00 40.30 15.47
CA LEU A 112 2.42 40.58 14.11
C LEU A 112 3.92 40.31 13.94
N ASP A 113 4.76 40.74 14.92
CA ASP A 113 6.20 40.38 14.96
C ASP A 113 6.38 38.87 14.99
N SER A 114 5.75 38.19 15.92
CA SER A 114 5.81 36.73 16.05
C SER A 114 5.37 36.03 14.78
N SER A 115 4.35 36.54 14.10
CA SER A 115 3.85 35.98 12.82
C SER A 115 4.87 36.21 11.69
N TYR A 116 5.45 37.40 11.60
CA TYR A 116 6.48 37.71 10.61
C TYR A 116 7.72 36.84 10.80
N VAL A 117 8.19 36.75 12.04
CA VAL A 117 9.34 35.91 12.43
C VAL A 117 9.02 34.44 12.13
N GLY A 118 7.84 33.97 12.55
CA GLY A 118 7.40 32.60 12.32
C GLY A 118 7.32 32.25 10.83
N PHE A 119 6.75 33.14 10.01
CA PHE A 119 6.64 32.95 8.56
C PHE A 119 8.03 32.90 7.88
N ASN A 120 8.95 33.80 8.24
CA ASN A 120 10.30 33.78 7.67
C ASN A 120 11.11 32.54 8.11
N LYS A 121 11.01 32.15 9.37
CA LYS A 121 11.61 30.89 9.88
C LYS A 121 11.01 29.67 9.18
N TRP A 122 9.70 29.69 8.89
CA TRP A 122 9.06 28.65 8.10
C TRP A 122 9.60 28.63 6.66
N LEU A 123 9.77 29.77 5.98
CA LEU A 123 10.37 29.85 4.66
C LEU A 123 11.82 29.34 4.65
N GLN A 124 12.62 29.68 5.66
CA GLN A 124 13.98 29.17 5.80
C GLN A 124 14.03 27.65 6.02
N LYS A 125 13.14 27.13 6.87
CA LYS A 125 13.07 25.69 7.17
C LYS A 125 12.50 24.89 6.01
N SER A 126 11.52 25.44 5.30
CA SER A 126 10.87 24.80 4.18
C SER A 126 11.65 24.94 2.89
N GLY A 127 12.42 26.01 2.71
CA GLY A 127 13.32 26.24 1.58
C GLY A 127 14.63 25.48 1.70
N ASP A 128 15.34 25.40 0.57
CA ASP A 128 16.68 24.81 0.50
C ASP A 128 17.74 25.91 0.56
N ALA A 129 18.57 25.90 1.58
CA ALA A 129 19.71 26.82 1.66
C ALA A 129 20.63 26.65 0.43
N PRO A 130 21.28 27.73 -0.05
CA PRO A 130 22.18 27.64 -1.19
C PRO A 130 23.33 26.68 -0.88
N VAL A 131 23.50 25.66 -1.69
CA VAL A 131 24.64 24.75 -1.59
C VAL A 131 25.84 25.40 -2.25
N VAL A 132 26.78 25.84 -1.45
CA VAL A 132 28.04 26.44 -1.92
C VAL A 132 29.16 25.42 -2.00
N ILE A 133 30.06 25.61 -2.94
CA ILE A 133 31.22 24.73 -3.12
C ILE A 133 32.13 24.88 -1.91
N ALA A 134 32.39 23.78 -1.22
CA ALA A 134 33.28 23.69 -0.06
C ALA A 134 34.38 22.66 -0.34
N ASP A 135 35.64 23.05 -0.24
CA ASP A 135 36.79 22.19 -0.58
C ASP A 135 36.86 20.93 0.28
N ASP A 136 36.53 21.02 1.57
CA ASP A 136 36.48 19.88 2.50
C ASP A 136 35.48 18.83 2.05
N LYS A 137 34.30 19.27 1.59
CA LYS A 137 33.25 18.37 1.07
C LYS A 137 33.60 17.80 -0.30
N THR A 138 34.29 18.60 -1.13
CA THR A 138 34.75 18.14 -2.44
C THR A 138 35.83 17.07 -2.27
N GLN A 139 36.79 17.30 -1.38
CA GLN A 139 37.80 16.29 -1.06
C GLN A 139 37.21 15.03 -0.45
N LYS A 140 36.23 15.17 0.43
CA LYS A 140 35.48 14.04 0.99
C LYS A 140 34.74 13.23 -0.11
N SER A 141 34.26 13.89 -1.15
CA SER A 141 33.68 13.21 -2.30
C SER A 141 34.72 12.41 -3.08
N ILE A 142 35.88 12.97 -3.32
CA ILE A 142 37.06 12.29 -3.93
C ILE A 142 37.41 11.02 -3.16
N ASP A 143 37.54 11.12 -1.84
CA ASP A 143 37.91 9.97 -1.00
C ASP A 143 36.83 8.89 -0.95
N ARG A 144 35.56 9.29 -1.02
CA ARG A 144 34.43 8.37 -1.13
C ARG A 144 34.39 7.65 -2.49
N LEU A 145 34.59 8.38 -3.58
CA LEU A 145 34.67 7.83 -4.93
C LEU A 145 35.82 6.84 -5.09
N LYS A 146 37.03 7.18 -4.56
CA LYS A 146 38.15 6.24 -4.54
C LYS A 146 37.81 4.96 -3.77
N ARG A 147 37.24 5.10 -2.55
CA ARG A 147 36.83 3.95 -1.72
C ARG A 147 35.74 3.12 -2.40
N TYR A 148 34.77 3.78 -3.07
CA TYR A 148 33.73 3.10 -3.82
C TYR A 148 34.34 2.20 -4.89
N TYR A 149 35.23 2.72 -5.75
CA TYR A 149 35.85 1.90 -6.78
C TYR A 149 36.80 0.88 -6.22
N ALA A 150 37.54 1.21 -5.16
CA ALA A 150 38.38 0.23 -4.47
C ALA A 150 37.55 -0.94 -3.91
N SER A 151 36.35 -0.67 -3.38
CA SER A 151 35.48 -1.75 -2.89
C SER A 151 35.03 -2.72 -3.98
N TYR A 152 35.00 -2.27 -5.25
CA TYR A 152 34.70 -3.11 -6.41
C TYR A 152 35.95 -3.65 -7.15
N GLY A 153 37.11 -3.57 -6.53
CA GLY A 153 38.33 -4.19 -7.05
C GLY A 153 39.24 -3.24 -7.86
N TRP A 154 38.88 -1.99 -8.06
CA TRP A 154 39.77 -1.00 -8.68
C TRP A 154 40.62 -0.31 -7.59
N LEU A 155 41.53 -1.09 -6.98
CA LEU A 155 42.33 -0.62 -5.83
C LEU A 155 43.26 0.56 -6.15
N ASN A 156 43.65 0.69 -7.41
CA ASN A 156 44.53 1.73 -7.90
C ASN A 156 43.80 2.94 -8.47
N ALA A 157 42.45 3.02 -8.32
CA ALA A 157 41.65 4.09 -8.87
C ALA A 157 42.14 5.45 -8.36
N LYS A 158 42.27 6.37 -9.32
CA LYS A 158 42.61 7.77 -9.05
C LYS A 158 41.42 8.65 -9.31
N ALA A 159 41.19 9.62 -8.47
CA ALA A 159 40.14 10.60 -8.66
C ALA A 159 40.71 12.01 -8.43
N ARG A 160 40.27 12.92 -9.27
CA ARG A 160 40.57 14.35 -9.18
C ARG A 160 39.30 15.15 -9.45
N TYR A 161 39.31 16.44 -9.16
CA TYR A 161 38.21 17.30 -9.46
C TYR A 161 38.69 18.61 -10.12
N SER A 162 37.79 19.23 -10.84
CA SER A 162 37.96 20.59 -11.37
C SER A 162 36.69 21.41 -11.11
N VAL A 163 36.87 22.69 -10.85
CA VAL A 163 35.76 23.62 -10.62
C VAL A 163 35.68 24.58 -11.80
N GLU A 164 34.56 24.57 -12.50
CA GLU A 164 34.30 25.44 -13.63
C GLU A 164 33.42 26.61 -13.21
N ILE A 165 33.98 27.79 -13.12
CA ILE A 165 33.25 29.03 -12.79
C ILE A 165 32.45 29.50 -14.04
N ASN A 166 31.17 29.74 -13.86
CA ASN A 166 30.32 30.26 -14.96
C ASN A 166 30.62 31.75 -15.22
N LYS A 167 31.30 32.02 -16.33
CA LYS A 167 31.70 33.39 -16.71
C LYS A 167 30.53 34.34 -17.00
N SER A 168 29.38 33.79 -17.45
CA SER A 168 28.22 34.62 -17.82
C SER A 168 27.25 34.84 -16.63
N LYS A 169 27.28 34.00 -15.61
CA LYS A 169 26.39 34.07 -14.43
C LYS A 169 27.21 34.13 -13.16
N LYS A 170 27.32 35.35 -12.59
CA LYS A 170 28.09 35.60 -11.36
C LYS A 170 27.77 34.60 -10.21
N LYS A 171 28.77 34.25 -9.41
CA LYS A 171 28.68 33.39 -8.20
C LYS A 171 28.12 31.99 -8.47
N ARG A 172 28.32 31.41 -9.65
CA ARG A 172 27.89 30.04 -9.97
C ARG A 172 29.05 29.23 -10.50
N ALA A 173 29.12 27.97 -10.09
CA ALA A 173 30.14 27.07 -10.61
C ALA A 173 29.59 25.62 -10.66
N ALA A 174 30.25 24.79 -11.44
CA ALA A 174 30.03 23.35 -11.55
C ALA A 174 31.30 22.62 -11.10
N ILE A 175 31.12 21.41 -10.56
CA ILE A 175 32.26 20.53 -10.23
C ILE A 175 32.23 19.32 -11.17
N THR A 176 33.38 19.05 -11.77
CA THR A 176 33.62 17.81 -12.51
C THR A 176 34.59 16.94 -11.73
N TYR A 177 34.20 15.71 -11.47
CA TYR A 177 35.01 14.68 -10.83
C TYR A 177 35.47 13.70 -11.91
N ASP A 178 36.76 13.54 -12.13
CA ASP A 178 37.34 12.63 -13.09
C ASP A 178 37.95 11.43 -12.36
N ILE A 179 37.45 10.26 -12.64
CA ILE A 179 37.91 8.98 -12.08
C ILE A 179 38.57 8.17 -13.18
N THR A 180 39.79 7.71 -12.89
CA THR A 180 40.50 6.72 -13.71
C THR A 180 40.62 5.41 -12.93
N ARG A 181 39.94 4.35 -13.38
CA ARG A 181 39.85 3.09 -12.64
C ARG A 181 41.10 2.23 -12.78
N PHE A 182 41.74 2.22 -13.92
CA PHE A 182 42.80 1.27 -14.30
C PHE A 182 42.30 -0.18 -14.36
N ARG A 183 43.23 -1.15 -14.23
CA ARG A 183 42.88 -2.57 -14.27
C ARG A 183 42.25 -2.99 -12.93
N PRO A 184 41.16 -3.75 -12.93
CA PRO A 184 40.57 -4.27 -11.71
C PRO A 184 41.37 -5.48 -11.20
N TYR A 185 41.21 -5.76 -9.91
CA TYR A 185 41.75 -6.95 -9.26
C TYR A 185 40.72 -8.08 -9.31
N PHE A 186 41.22 -9.31 -9.51
CA PHE A 186 40.41 -10.53 -9.55
C PHE A 186 40.82 -11.48 -8.45
N VAL A 187 39.86 -12.22 -7.89
CA VAL A 187 40.15 -13.28 -6.92
C VAL A 187 40.89 -14.40 -7.65
N ASP A 188 42.13 -14.67 -7.26
CA ASP A 188 42.98 -15.71 -7.87
C ASP A 188 42.81 -17.06 -7.19
N SER A 189 43.00 -17.07 -5.88
CA SER A 189 42.90 -18.30 -5.09
C SER A 189 42.34 -18.04 -3.71
N ILE A 190 41.70 -19.07 -3.17
CA ILE A 190 41.05 -19.04 -1.87
C ILE A 190 41.68 -20.10 -0.97
N ILE A 191 42.33 -19.66 0.09
CA ILE A 191 42.87 -20.51 1.14
C ILE A 191 42.06 -20.35 2.43
N LYS A 192 42.12 -21.27 3.33
CA LYS A 192 41.44 -21.28 4.60
C LYS A 192 42.35 -21.61 5.76
N ASP A 193 42.14 -20.93 6.83
CA ASP A 193 42.74 -21.11 8.14
C ASP A 193 41.63 -21.24 9.18
N ILE A 194 41.12 -22.46 9.35
CA ILE A 194 39.98 -22.76 10.20
C ILE A 194 40.44 -23.68 11.33
N SER A 195 40.47 -23.18 12.55
CA SER A 195 41.01 -23.90 13.69
C SER A 195 40.10 -25.05 14.16
N SER A 196 38.80 -24.85 14.21
CA SER A 196 37.86 -25.88 14.70
C SER A 196 37.51 -26.93 13.63
N PRO A 197 37.73 -28.23 13.88
CA PRO A 197 37.39 -29.29 12.90
C PRO A 197 35.93 -29.33 12.47
N VAL A 198 35.01 -29.03 13.40
CA VAL A 198 33.57 -28.98 13.11
C VAL A 198 33.25 -27.82 12.16
N VAL A 199 33.85 -26.65 12.36
CA VAL A 199 33.66 -25.47 11.49
C VAL A 199 34.22 -25.77 10.09
N ASP A 200 35.41 -26.40 10.01
CA ASP A 200 35.99 -26.79 8.72
C ASP A 200 35.14 -27.80 7.96
N SER A 201 34.55 -28.78 8.65
CA SER A 201 33.62 -29.72 8.06
C SER A 201 32.36 -29.04 7.49
N LEU A 202 31.75 -28.15 8.26
CA LEU A 202 30.59 -27.38 7.84
C LEU A 202 30.92 -26.41 6.70
N PHE A 203 32.08 -25.78 6.71
CA PHE A 203 32.57 -24.93 5.63
C PHE A 203 32.67 -25.71 4.31
N LYS A 204 33.27 -26.91 4.33
CA LYS A 204 33.38 -27.75 3.13
C LYS A 204 32.03 -28.09 2.50
N GLN A 205 31.03 -28.37 3.32
CA GLN A 205 29.68 -28.71 2.84
C GLN A 205 28.99 -27.57 2.05
N THR A 206 29.51 -26.35 2.10
CA THR A 206 28.86 -25.18 1.58
C THR A 206 29.64 -24.37 0.56
N LYS A 207 30.77 -24.93 0.13
CA LYS A 207 31.70 -24.32 -0.82
C LYS A 207 31.00 -23.84 -2.12
N GLY A 208 29.95 -24.52 -2.58
CA GLY A 208 29.19 -24.13 -3.79
C GLY A 208 28.24 -22.96 -3.65
N LYS A 209 28.06 -22.36 -2.43
CA LYS A 209 27.13 -21.26 -2.16
C LYS A 209 27.85 -19.96 -1.76
N THR A 210 29.16 -19.89 -1.94
CA THR A 210 29.96 -18.73 -1.56
C THR A 210 29.72 -17.52 -2.45
N PHE A 211 29.75 -16.32 -1.85
CA PHE A 211 29.76 -15.05 -2.59
C PHE A 211 31.15 -14.71 -3.16
N ILE A 212 32.22 -15.30 -2.60
CA ILE A 212 33.59 -15.09 -3.04
C ILE A 212 34.00 -16.25 -3.94
N THR A 213 34.22 -15.98 -5.23
CA THR A 213 34.50 -17.02 -6.24
C THR A 213 35.79 -16.69 -6.97
N GLU A 214 36.65 -17.70 -7.16
CA GLU A 214 37.86 -17.59 -7.94
C GLU A 214 37.59 -17.19 -9.40
N GLY A 215 38.42 -16.35 -9.97
CA GLY A 215 38.27 -15.79 -11.31
C GLY A 215 37.26 -14.63 -11.42
N LYS A 216 36.52 -14.28 -10.35
CA LYS A 216 35.63 -13.11 -10.35
C LYS A 216 36.35 -11.87 -9.85
N GLN A 217 35.87 -10.72 -10.32
CA GLN A 217 36.38 -9.43 -9.84
C GLN A 217 36.20 -9.30 -8.34
N TYR A 218 37.20 -8.74 -7.67
CA TYR A 218 37.11 -8.42 -6.24
C TYR A 218 35.99 -7.45 -5.94
N ASP A 219 35.14 -7.82 -4.98
CA ASP A 219 34.08 -6.98 -4.45
C ASP A 219 34.04 -7.11 -2.92
N ALA A 220 34.31 -6.01 -2.23
CA ALA A 220 34.34 -5.97 -0.77
C ALA A 220 32.96 -6.26 -0.15
N ASN A 221 31.86 -5.99 -0.84
CA ASN A 221 30.51 -6.31 -0.35
C ASN A 221 30.30 -7.81 -0.22
N ASN A 222 30.92 -8.59 -1.09
CA ASN A 222 30.84 -10.06 -1.05
C ASN A 222 31.43 -10.64 0.25
N PHE A 223 32.37 -9.97 0.88
CA PHE A 223 32.94 -10.42 2.17
C PHE A 223 31.94 -10.26 3.31
N ASN A 224 31.18 -9.15 3.34
CA ASN A 224 30.11 -8.96 4.32
C ASN A 224 28.97 -9.96 4.10
N ASN A 225 28.59 -10.18 2.85
CA ASN A 225 27.57 -11.16 2.49
C ASN A 225 28.02 -12.58 2.87
N GLU A 226 29.26 -12.93 2.61
CA GLU A 226 29.85 -14.22 2.95
C GLU A 226 29.95 -14.42 4.47
N ARG A 227 30.36 -13.38 5.22
CA ARG A 227 30.37 -13.39 6.67
C ARG A 227 28.97 -13.66 7.24
N ALA A 228 27.99 -12.93 6.76
CA ALA A 228 26.59 -13.13 7.17
C ALA A 228 26.06 -14.53 6.82
N ARG A 229 26.36 -15.02 5.61
CA ARG A 229 25.98 -16.34 5.14
C ARG A 229 26.59 -17.46 6.00
N LEU A 230 27.90 -17.40 6.24
CA LEU A 230 28.62 -18.40 7.06
C LEU A 230 28.11 -18.37 8.51
N THR A 231 27.94 -17.18 9.08
CA THR A 231 27.41 -17.04 10.44
C THR A 231 26.02 -17.68 10.57
N LEU A 232 25.10 -17.33 9.67
CA LEU A 232 23.75 -17.90 9.69
C LEU A 232 23.77 -19.43 9.53
N GLN A 233 24.60 -19.93 8.64
CA GLN A 233 24.72 -21.35 8.40
C GLN A 233 25.29 -22.11 9.59
N PHE A 234 26.39 -21.63 10.15
CA PHE A 234 27.05 -22.28 11.29
C PHE A 234 26.14 -22.25 12.52
N ARG A 235 25.48 -21.15 12.78
CA ARG A 235 24.47 -21.07 13.84
C ARG A 235 23.30 -22.02 13.61
N ASN A 236 22.86 -22.17 12.38
CA ASN A 236 21.79 -23.13 12.03
C ASN A 236 22.25 -24.60 12.01
N SER A 237 23.58 -24.82 12.09
CA SER A 237 24.19 -26.16 12.20
C SER A 237 24.60 -26.52 13.64
N GLY A 238 24.16 -25.75 14.62
CA GLY A 238 24.37 -26.03 16.03
C GLY A 238 25.47 -25.23 16.71
N LEU A 239 26.19 -24.35 16.01
CA LEU A 239 27.24 -23.56 16.64
C LEU A 239 26.67 -22.35 17.37
N TYR A 240 26.11 -22.59 18.55
CA TYR A 240 25.39 -21.56 19.34
C TYR A 240 26.24 -20.31 19.63
N TYR A 241 27.52 -20.48 19.99
CA TYR A 241 28.44 -19.39 20.32
C TYR A 241 29.15 -18.78 19.13
N PHE A 242 28.81 -19.20 17.92
CA PHE A 242 29.43 -18.62 16.73
C PHE A 242 28.80 -17.25 16.42
N ASP A 243 29.66 -16.28 16.12
CA ASP A 243 29.27 -14.91 15.74
C ASP A 243 30.01 -14.49 14.47
N GLN A 244 29.52 -13.44 13.81
CA GLN A 244 30.11 -12.91 12.59
C GLN A 244 31.57 -12.43 12.78
N ASP A 245 31.92 -12.00 13.99
CA ASP A 245 33.25 -11.49 14.30
C ASP A 245 34.34 -12.56 14.28
N TYR A 246 33.93 -13.85 14.29
CA TYR A 246 34.87 -14.97 14.10
C TYR A 246 35.23 -15.18 12.62
N VAL A 247 34.52 -14.58 11.66
CA VAL A 247 34.83 -14.74 10.23
C VAL A 247 35.70 -13.57 9.77
N GLY A 248 37.02 -13.79 9.76
CA GLY A 248 37.99 -12.87 9.22
C GLY A 248 38.37 -13.19 7.78
N PHE A 249 38.84 -12.17 7.07
CA PHE A 249 39.40 -12.30 5.74
C PHE A 249 40.71 -11.52 5.66
N GLU A 250 41.74 -12.14 5.08
CA GLU A 250 42.94 -11.44 4.62
C GLU A 250 42.94 -11.45 3.10
N ALA A 251 43.20 -10.30 2.49
CA ALA A 251 43.30 -10.16 1.04
C ALA A 251 44.70 -9.67 0.71
N ASP A 252 45.54 -10.54 0.12
CA ASP A 252 46.87 -10.19 -0.31
C ASP A 252 46.85 -9.72 -1.77
N THR A 253 47.34 -8.51 -2.00
CA THR A 253 47.40 -7.87 -3.32
C THR A 253 48.82 -7.42 -3.67
N VAL A 254 49.86 -7.80 -2.84
CA VAL A 254 51.24 -7.35 -3.01
C VAL A 254 51.95 -8.19 -4.08
N ASN A 255 52.46 -7.52 -5.11
CA ASN A 255 53.19 -8.16 -6.23
C ASN A 255 52.42 -9.27 -6.96
N THR A 256 51.08 -9.12 -7.08
CA THR A 256 50.19 -10.19 -7.56
C THR A 256 49.67 -9.98 -8.99
N ASP A 257 50.16 -8.98 -9.73
CA ASP A 257 49.71 -8.63 -11.08
C ASP A 257 48.17 -8.55 -11.19
N HIS A 258 47.54 -7.71 -10.35
CA HIS A 258 46.08 -7.52 -10.27
C HIS A 258 45.26 -8.75 -9.86
N LYS A 259 45.87 -9.63 -9.10
CA LYS A 259 45.23 -10.80 -8.50
C LYS A 259 45.12 -10.60 -6.99
N VAL A 260 44.15 -11.25 -6.36
CA VAL A 260 43.93 -11.22 -4.92
C VAL A 260 43.93 -12.64 -4.39
N LEU A 261 44.81 -12.94 -3.51
CA LEU A 261 44.76 -14.15 -2.70
C LEU A 261 43.85 -13.87 -1.50
N ILE A 262 42.80 -14.66 -1.34
CA ILE A 262 41.90 -14.54 -0.21
C ILE A 262 42.15 -15.65 0.79
N LYS A 263 42.39 -15.27 2.03
CA LYS A 263 42.52 -16.20 3.15
C LYS A 263 41.33 -16.03 4.09
N TYR A 264 40.49 -17.07 4.25
CA TYR A 264 39.50 -17.15 5.32
C TYR A 264 40.18 -17.49 6.63
N ILE A 265 39.90 -16.74 7.69
CA ILE A 265 40.43 -16.94 9.03
C ILE A 265 39.27 -17.12 9.98
N ILE A 266 39.15 -18.32 10.53
CA ILE A 266 38.13 -18.64 11.53
C ILE A 266 38.81 -19.30 12.73
N PRO A 267 39.22 -18.48 13.73
CA PRO A 267 39.86 -18.98 14.94
C PRO A 267 38.87 -19.72 15.84
N ASP A 268 39.43 -20.45 16.79
CA ASP A 268 38.66 -21.03 17.87
C ASP A 268 38.02 -19.98 18.77
N ARG A 269 37.00 -20.40 19.51
CA ARG A 269 36.23 -19.55 20.42
C ARG A 269 37.09 -19.10 21.59
N LYS A 270 37.11 -17.82 21.87
CA LYS A 270 37.70 -17.24 23.09
C LYS A 270 36.73 -17.36 24.25
N VAL A 271 37.17 -17.92 25.35
CA VAL A 271 36.44 -18.03 26.61
C VAL A 271 37.25 -17.42 27.73
N THR A 272 36.65 -16.46 28.44
CA THR A 272 37.29 -15.84 29.61
C THR A 272 36.68 -16.45 30.88
N ILE A 273 37.54 -16.96 31.74
CA ILE A 273 37.21 -17.49 33.05
C ILE A 273 38.09 -16.76 34.09
N GLY A 274 37.46 -15.94 34.90
CA GLY A 274 38.19 -14.98 35.76
C GLY A 274 39.01 -14.01 34.90
N ASP A 275 40.32 -13.88 35.19
CA ASP A 275 41.26 -13.00 34.48
C ASP A 275 41.97 -13.70 33.31
N SER A 276 41.68 -14.99 33.05
CA SER A 276 42.37 -15.75 32.02
C SER A 276 41.49 -16.02 30.81
N THR A 277 42.02 -15.82 29.60
CA THR A 277 41.33 -16.09 28.31
C THR A 277 41.93 -17.34 27.66
N PHE A 278 41.09 -18.27 27.34
CA PHE A 278 41.44 -19.53 26.69
C PHE A 278 40.80 -19.61 25.31
N THR A 279 41.42 -20.35 24.38
CA THR A 279 40.80 -20.71 23.10
C THR A 279 40.30 -22.16 23.16
N VAL A 280 39.06 -22.37 22.78
CA VAL A 280 38.43 -23.69 22.77
C VAL A 280 37.75 -23.93 21.42
N PRO A 281 37.82 -25.13 20.86
CA PRO A 281 37.16 -25.43 19.60
C PRO A 281 35.62 -25.26 19.70
N PHE A 282 35.02 -24.86 18.62
CA PHE A 282 33.55 -24.79 18.54
C PHE A 282 32.97 -26.22 18.62
N LYS A 283 31.83 -26.32 19.28
CA LYS A 283 31.07 -27.57 19.42
C LYS A 283 29.65 -27.39 18.94
N VAL A 284 29.04 -28.47 18.44
CA VAL A 284 27.61 -28.50 18.09
C VAL A 284 26.78 -28.61 19.38
N HIS A 285 25.86 -27.71 19.54
CA HIS A 285 24.94 -27.67 20.70
C HIS A 285 23.59 -28.26 20.35
N LYS A 286 22.94 -28.88 21.35
CA LYS A 286 21.59 -29.42 21.28
C LYS A 286 20.72 -28.73 22.31
N VAL A 287 19.47 -28.56 21.99
CA VAL A 287 18.48 -28.04 22.96
C VAL A 287 17.97 -29.21 23.79
N ASN A 288 18.47 -29.36 25.01
CA ASN A 288 18.06 -30.45 25.90
C ASN A 288 16.66 -30.24 26.47
N GLU A 289 16.34 -28.98 26.79
CA GLU A 289 15.07 -28.62 27.45
C GLU A 289 14.53 -27.32 26.87
N VAL A 290 13.23 -27.24 26.66
CA VAL A 290 12.52 -25.99 26.34
C VAL A 290 11.56 -25.67 27.48
N ARG A 291 11.79 -24.55 28.14
CA ARG A 291 10.95 -23.99 29.22
C ARG A 291 10.12 -22.86 28.64
N VAL A 292 8.83 -22.89 28.93
CA VAL A 292 7.90 -21.85 28.47
C VAL A 292 7.19 -21.26 29.69
N ILE A 293 7.43 -19.97 29.93
CA ILE A 293 6.79 -19.26 31.04
C ILE A 293 5.65 -18.42 30.44
N THR A 294 4.41 -18.79 30.73
CA THR A 294 3.23 -18.32 29.98
C THR A 294 2.62 -17.02 30.50
N ASP A 295 3.03 -16.56 31.67
CA ASP A 295 2.53 -15.35 32.35
C ASP A 295 3.64 -14.51 32.97
N TYR A 296 4.79 -14.48 32.26
CA TYR A 296 5.94 -13.70 32.70
C TYR A 296 5.63 -12.22 32.82
N SER A 297 6.06 -11.62 33.90
CA SER A 297 6.19 -10.19 34.10
C SER A 297 7.43 -9.87 34.93
N TYR A 298 7.98 -8.67 34.80
CA TYR A 298 9.14 -8.26 35.57
C TYR A 298 8.90 -8.35 37.09
N GLY A 299 7.67 -8.08 37.53
CA GLY A 299 7.31 -8.12 38.96
C GLY A 299 7.14 -9.52 39.55
N ASN A 300 7.00 -10.58 38.74
CA ASN A 300 6.78 -11.94 39.23
C ASN A 300 7.96 -12.90 39.04
N GLN A 301 9.08 -12.42 38.45
CA GLN A 301 10.23 -13.26 38.10
C GLN A 301 10.85 -14.04 39.28
N ASN A 302 10.70 -13.57 40.53
CA ASN A 302 11.24 -14.18 41.72
C ASN A 302 10.20 -15.03 42.48
N ARG A 303 8.95 -15.16 42.00
CA ARG A 303 7.92 -15.99 42.60
C ARG A 303 8.16 -17.47 42.27
N LYS A 304 7.68 -18.37 43.15
CA LYS A 304 7.61 -19.79 42.82
C LYS A 304 6.54 -20.06 41.78
N TRP A 305 6.72 -21.14 41.03
CA TRP A 305 5.73 -21.59 40.04
C TRP A 305 4.46 -22.03 40.78
N GLY A 306 3.32 -21.52 40.32
CA GLY A 306 2.00 -21.91 40.82
C GLY A 306 1.44 -23.14 40.11
N ASP A 307 1.75 -23.29 38.80
CA ASP A 307 1.28 -24.41 38.02
C ASP A 307 2.30 -24.77 36.91
N SER A 308 2.29 -26.04 36.50
CA SER A 308 3.17 -26.54 35.46
C SER A 308 2.59 -27.71 34.69
N ALA A 309 2.97 -27.87 33.42
CA ALA A 309 2.61 -28.99 32.59
C ALA A 309 3.76 -29.38 31.69
N SER A 310 3.92 -30.67 31.40
CA SER A 310 4.85 -31.18 30.40
C SER A 310 4.07 -31.71 29.19
N PHE A 311 4.48 -31.36 27.98
CA PHE A 311 3.86 -31.81 26.74
C PHE A 311 4.88 -31.98 25.64
N LYS A 312 5.02 -33.18 25.12
CA LYS A 312 5.96 -33.51 24.01
C LYS A 312 7.42 -33.04 24.26
N GLY A 313 7.87 -33.08 25.52
CA GLY A 313 9.21 -32.63 25.90
C GLY A 313 9.35 -31.14 26.17
N TYR A 314 8.28 -30.34 26.01
CA TYR A 314 8.23 -28.95 26.47
C TYR A 314 7.75 -28.88 27.88
N ASN A 315 8.36 -28.05 28.73
CA ASN A 315 7.98 -27.77 30.08
C ASN A 315 7.35 -26.38 30.17
N LEU A 316 6.04 -26.32 30.42
CA LEU A 316 5.30 -25.08 30.58
C LEU A 316 5.18 -24.75 32.05
N TYR A 317 5.38 -23.49 32.42
CA TYR A 317 5.27 -22.96 33.76
C TYR A 317 4.38 -21.73 33.78
N SER A 318 3.65 -21.56 34.87
CA SER A 318 2.90 -20.35 35.15
C SER A 318 3.15 -19.94 36.61
N TYR A 319 3.20 -18.66 36.90
CA TYR A 319 3.25 -18.16 38.30
C TYR A 319 1.90 -18.27 38.97
N ASP A 320 0.81 -18.27 38.20
CA ASP A 320 -0.54 -18.51 38.64
C ASP A 320 -1.03 -19.86 38.08
N GLN A 321 -2.23 -19.97 37.52
CA GLN A 321 -2.71 -21.16 36.81
C GLN A 321 -2.39 -21.10 35.33
N LEU A 322 -2.12 -22.25 34.75
CA LEU A 322 -1.91 -22.35 33.28
C LEU A 322 -3.19 -21.95 32.55
N ALA A 323 -3.17 -20.77 31.95
CA ALA A 323 -4.30 -20.21 31.21
C ALA A 323 -4.45 -20.81 29.78
N PHE A 324 -3.46 -21.52 29.30
CA PHE A 324 -3.41 -22.05 27.94
C PHE A 324 -3.33 -23.58 27.92
N ARG A 325 -3.92 -24.16 26.87
CA ARG A 325 -3.69 -25.60 26.58
C ARG A 325 -2.23 -25.77 26.14
N PRO A 326 -1.49 -26.74 26.66
CA PRO A 326 -0.08 -26.92 26.28
C PRO A 326 0.16 -26.99 24.76
N LYS A 327 -0.69 -27.73 24.04
CA LYS A 327 -0.61 -27.86 22.57
C LYS A 327 -0.64 -26.48 21.85
N ALA A 328 -1.51 -25.58 22.26
CA ALA A 328 -1.69 -24.29 21.61
C ALA A 328 -0.43 -23.42 21.64
N ILE A 329 0.32 -23.48 22.74
CA ILE A 329 1.56 -22.73 22.87
C ILE A 329 2.71 -23.46 22.18
N THR A 330 2.83 -24.78 22.35
CA THR A 330 3.92 -25.54 21.76
C THR A 330 3.84 -25.62 20.23
N ASP A 331 2.64 -25.52 19.66
CA ASP A 331 2.47 -25.44 18.21
C ASP A 331 3.00 -24.11 17.62
N ALA A 332 3.11 -23.06 18.44
CA ALA A 332 3.73 -21.79 18.06
C ALA A 332 5.25 -21.72 18.37
N ILE A 333 5.87 -22.84 18.78
CA ILE A 333 7.30 -22.91 19.10
C ILE A 333 8.00 -23.84 18.13
N SER A 334 8.91 -23.27 17.35
CA SER A 334 9.76 -24.02 16.40
C SER A 334 10.98 -24.63 17.07
N ILE A 335 11.44 -24.11 18.20
CA ILE A 335 12.54 -24.66 19.01
C ILE A 335 12.08 -26.01 19.55
N ALA A 336 12.72 -27.10 19.13
CA ALA A 336 12.33 -28.45 19.50
C ALA A 336 13.30 -29.08 20.52
N PRO A 337 12.78 -29.66 21.64
CA PRO A 337 13.63 -30.38 22.60
C PRO A 337 14.34 -31.57 21.95
N GLY A 338 15.58 -31.85 22.37
CA GLY A 338 16.40 -32.93 21.85
C GLY A 338 17.02 -32.71 20.47
N LYS A 339 16.72 -31.60 19.80
CA LYS A 339 17.25 -31.29 18.45
C LYS A 339 18.50 -30.41 18.52
N VAL A 340 19.27 -30.44 17.44
CA VAL A 340 20.40 -29.54 17.24
C VAL A 340 19.92 -28.10 17.25
N PHE A 341 20.64 -27.23 17.93
CA PHE A 341 20.34 -25.79 17.95
C PHE A 341 20.34 -25.22 16.52
N LYS A 342 19.31 -24.42 16.23
CA LYS A 342 19.22 -23.62 15.00
C LYS A 342 18.75 -22.21 15.34
N ASP A 343 19.49 -21.20 14.89
CA ASP A 343 19.14 -19.82 15.16
C ASP A 343 17.83 -19.39 14.46
N ILE A 344 17.54 -19.99 13.31
CA ILE A 344 16.28 -19.78 12.60
C ILE A 344 15.07 -20.19 13.43
N ASP A 345 15.17 -21.24 14.27
CA ASP A 345 14.06 -21.71 15.09
C ASP A 345 13.67 -20.67 16.15
N ARG A 346 14.64 -19.89 16.65
CA ARG A 346 14.39 -18.75 17.54
C ARG A 346 13.56 -17.68 16.84
N THR A 347 13.98 -17.30 15.62
CA THR A 347 13.28 -16.29 14.81
C THR A 347 11.87 -16.75 14.46
N LEU A 348 11.71 -18.01 14.04
CA LEU A 348 10.41 -18.59 13.75
C LEU A 348 9.52 -18.62 14.98
N THR A 349 10.03 -19.06 16.13
CA THR A 349 9.29 -19.05 17.41
C THR A 349 8.82 -17.66 17.80
N TYR A 350 9.71 -16.65 17.68
CA TYR A 350 9.36 -15.26 17.97
C TYR A 350 8.20 -14.78 17.07
N ASN A 351 8.30 -15.03 15.77
CA ASN A 351 7.31 -14.60 14.79
C ASN A 351 5.96 -15.31 15.02
N GLN A 352 5.97 -16.64 15.20
CA GLN A 352 4.75 -17.43 15.41
C GLN A 352 4.01 -17.02 16.70
N ILE A 353 4.74 -16.84 17.79
CA ILE A 353 4.13 -16.38 19.04
C ILE A 353 3.59 -14.95 18.92
N SER A 354 4.31 -14.08 18.20
CA SER A 354 3.86 -12.71 17.93
C SER A 354 2.60 -12.70 17.07
N ASP A 355 2.52 -13.59 16.08
CA ASP A 355 1.36 -13.75 15.19
C ASP A 355 0.10 -14.26 15.92
N LEU A 356 0.22 -14.91 17.09
CA LEU A 356 -0.92 -15.24 17.92
C LEU A 356 -1.70 -14.01 18.40
N GLY A 357 -1.03 -12.86 18.54
CA GLY A 357 -1.64 -11.59 18.97
C GLY A 357 -2.10 -11.54 20.44
N ILE A 358 -1.84 -12.59 21.21
CA ILE A 358 -2.23 -12.73 22.62
C ILE A 358 -1.11 -12.41 23.59
N PHE A 359 0.14 -12.40 23.14
CA PHE A 359 1.30 -12.01 23.92
C PHE A 359 1.85 -10.64 23.46
N LYS A 360 2.57 -9.98 24.36
CA LYS A 360 3.42 -8.85 24.04
C LYS A 360 4.70 -9.40 23.38
N TYR A 361 5.79 -8.70 23.51
CA TYR A 361 7.08 -9.12 22.92
C TYR A 361 7.60 -10.41 23.56
N PRO A 362 7.65 -11.55 22.84
CA PRO A 362 8.26 -12.77 23.36
C PRO A 362 9.75 -12.54 23.61
N ASN A 363 10.26 -13.03 24.73
CA ASN A 363 11.70 -13.04 24.98
C ASN A 363 12.21 -14.49 25.00
N ILE A 364 13.22 -14.78 24.19
CA ILE A 364 13.79 -16.13 24.02
C ILE A 364 15.26 -16.07 24.36
N THR A 365 15.63 -16.78 25.42
CA THR A 365 17.01 -16.89 25.92
C THR A 365 17.47 -18.33 25.92
N TYR A 366 18.77 -18.50 25.81
CA TYR A 366 19.41 -19.80 25.94
C TYR A 366 20.47 -19.72 27.02
N GLN A 367 20.62 -20.82 27.76
CA GLN A 367 21.69 -21.00 28.74
C GLN A 367 22.22 -22.43 28.65
N THR A 368 23.50 -22.62 28.97
CA THR A 368 24.09 -23.96 29.05
C THR A 368 23.38 -24.78 30.10
N ASP A 369 23.06 -26.03 29.82
CA ASP A 369 22.44 -26.95 30.77
C ASP A 369 23.50 -27.39 31.81
N PRO A 370 23.37 -27.00 33.06
CA PRO A 370 24.34 -27.38 34.10
C PRO A 370 24.38 -28.88 34.39
N ARG A 371 23.38 -29.63 33.97
CA ARG A 371 23.29 -31.08 34.11
C ARG A 371 24.07 -31.81 33.02
N ASP A 372 24.46 -31.14 31.93
CA ASP A 372 25.22 -31.71 30.83
C ASP A 372 26.73 -31.57 31.03
N SER A 373 27.39 -32.64 31.40
CA SER A 373 28.85 -32.69 31.59
C SER A 373 29.63 -32.39 30.31
N THR A 374 29.05 -32.54 29.12
CA THR A 374 29.72 -32.27 27.84
C THR A 374 29.75 -30.75 27.52
N GLY A 375 28.95 -29.95 28.22
CA GLY A 375 28.80 -28.52 28.00
C GLY A 375 28.21 -28.16 26.65
N THR A 376 27.52 -29.09 25.98
CA THR A 376 26.90 -28.88 24.66
C THR A 376 25.38 -28.78 24.71
N GLY A 377 24.78 -29.10 25.87
CA GLY A 377 23.35 -28.99 26.10
C GLY A 377 22.93 -27.55 26.37
N LEU A 378 21.83 -27.12 25.78
CA LEU A 378 21.21 -25.83 25.98
C LEU A 378 19.81 -25.99 26.59
N ILE A 379 19.47 -25.09 27.50
CA ILE A 379 18.10 -24.88 27.95
C ILE A 379 17.59 -23.62 27.25
N ALA A 380 16.55 -23.76 26.43
CA ALA A 380 15.86 -22.63 25.81
C ALA A 380 14.73 -22.18 26.73
N THR A 381 14.70 -20.93 27.11
CA THR A 381 13.62 -20.33 27.93
C THR A 381 12.85 -19.31 27.09
N VAL A 382 11.55 -19.54 26.96
CA VAL A 382 10.62 -18.66 26.23
C VAL A 382 9.75 -17.95 27.26
N LEU A 383 9.95 -16.64 27.39
CA LEU A 383 9.21 -15.78 28.34
C LEU A 383 8.07 -15.09 27.60
N LEU A 384 6.84 -15.33 28.01
CA LEU A 384 5.62 -14.82 27.37
C LEU A 384 4.88 -13.90 28.34
N THR A 385 4.70 -12.66 27.95
CA THR A 385 3.90 -11.68 28.71
C THR A 385 2.53 -11.54 28.04
N PRO A 386 1.43 -12.02 28.67
CA PRO A 386 0.11 -11.93 28.11
C PRO A 386 -0.35 -10.48 27.90
N ARG A 387 -1.09 -10.24 26.84
CA ARG A 387 -1.88 -9.02 26.66
C ARG A 387 -3.11 -9.07 27.55
N LYS A 388 -3.76 -7.94 27.80
CA LYS A 388 -5.05 -7.90 28.50
C LYS A 388 -6.03 -8.85 27.81
N LYS A 389 -6.76 -9.65 28.58
CA LYS A 389 -7.72 -10.61 28.05
C LYS A 389 -8.81 -9.93 27.23
N HIS A 390 -9.30 -8.80 27.70
CA HIS A 390 -10.32 -8.01 27.04
C HIS A 390 -9.74 -6.66 26.58
N THR A 391 -10.18 -6.20 25.42
CA THR A 391 -9.85 -4.88 24.87
C THR A 391 -11.11 -4.32 24.23
N LEU A 392 -11.45 -3.10 24.57
CA LEU A 392 -12.52 -2.33 23.94
C LEU A 392 -11.86 -1.24 23.08
N GLY A 393 -12.18 -1.22 21.80
CA GLY A 393 -11.88 -0.14 20.87
C GLY A 393 -13.16 0.65 20.60
N VAL A 394 -13.00 1.95 20.41
CA VAL A 394 -14.09 2.85 20.01
C VAL A 394 -13.53 3.80 18.98
N ASP A 395 -14.18 3.88 17.83
CA ASP A 395 -13.75 4.71 16.73
C ASP A 395 -14.90 5.65 16.32
N PHE A 396 -14.55 6.88 15.97
CA PHE A 396 -15.45 7.88 15.41
C PHE A 396 -14.91 8.29 14.05
N ASP A 397 -15.78 8.24 13.06
CA ASP A 397 -15.46 8.58 11.69
C ASP A 397 -16.32 9.74 11.19
N ALA A 398 -15.72 10.67 10.47
CA ALA A 398 -16.43 11.64 9.64
C ALA A 398 -15.96 11.43 8.20
N TYR A 399 -16.89 11.29 7.29
CA TYR A 399 -16.57 10.98 5.90
C TYR A 399 -17.46 11.74 4.91
N THR A 400 -16.97 11.83 3.69
CA THR A 400 -17.70 12.39 2.55
C THR A 400 -17.46 11.49 1.34
N SER A 401 -18.45 11.37 0.48
CA SER A 401 -18.36 10.62 -0.76
C SER A 401 -19.16 11.30 -1.88
N THR A 402 -19.14 10.73 -3.07
CA THR A 402 -19.92 11.23 -4.21
C THR A 402 -21.42 11.06 -4.03
N ILE A 403 -21.84 10.06 -3.26
CA ILE A 403 -23.26 9.75 -2.98
C ILE A 403 -23.70 10.44 -1.69
N GLN A 404 -22.81 10.57 -0.71
CA GLN A 404 -23.08 11.05 0.63
C GLN A 404 -22.24 12.29 0.91
N GLN A 405 -22.88 13.47 0.94
CA GLN A 405 -22.17 14.75 1.12
C GLN A 405 -21.43 14.81 2.45
N PHE A 406 -22.06 14.30 3.49
CA PHE A 406 -21.50 14.27 4.84
C PHE A 406 -22.04 13.05 5.58
N GLY A 407 -21.16 12.36 6.31
CA GLY A 407 -21.54 11.27 7.18
C GLY A 407 -20.72 11.22 8.45
N ILE A 408 -21.34 10.73 9.49
CA ILE A 408 -20.71 10.44 10.79
C ILE A 408 -20.91 8.96 11.08
N GLY A 409 -19.80 8.29 11.41
CA GLY A 409 -19.77 6.89 11.82
C GLY A 409 -19.29 6.74 13.25
N PHE A 410 -19.80 5.72 13.88
CA PHE A 410 -19.36 5.23 15.19
C PHE A 410 -19.18 3.72 15.09
N SER A 411 -18.06 3.22 15.56
CA SER A 411 -17.86 1.80 15.74
C SER A 411 -17.28 1.45 17.11
N SER A 412 -17.64 0.27 17.59
CA SER A 412 -17.12 -0.27 18.83
C SER A 412 -16.73 -1.73 18.61
N THR A 413 -15.52 -2.08 19.03
CA THR A 413 -14.94 -3.43 18.86
C THR A 413 -14.54 -3.98 20.22
N PHE A 414 -15.13 -5.09 20.62
CA PHE A 414 -14.78 -5.84 21.82
C PHE A 414 -13.99 -7.09 21.44
N LEU A 415 -12.73 -7.13 21.83
CA LEU A 415 -11.82 -8.24 21.57
C LEU A 415 -11.54 -9.01 22.84
N THR A 416 -11.85 -10.30 22.82
CA THR A 416 -11.51 -11.26 23.89
C THR A 416 -10.45 -12.24 23.38
N ARG A 417 -9.37 -12.37 24.12
CA ARG A 417 -8.25 -13.26 23.80
C ARG A 417 -8.31 -14.55 24.60
N ASN A 418 -7.84 -15.63 24.00
CA ASN A 418 -7.73 -16.96 24.62
C ASN A 418 -9.08 -17.46 25.13
N VAL A 419 -10.07 -17.51 24.27
CA VAL A 419 -11.48 -17.82 24.64
C VAL A 419 -11.63 -19.24 25.16
N PHE A 420 -11.03 -20.22 24.47
CA PHE A 420 -11.13 -21.65 24.79
C PHE A 420 -9.81 -22.24 25.26
N ARG A 421 -8.89 -21.42 25.76
CA ARG A 421 -7.55 -21.79 26.24
C ARG A 421 -6.60 -22.28 25.11
N GLY A 422 -6.97 -22.10 23.86
CA GLY A 422 -6.22 -22.52 22.68
C GLY A 422 -5.58 -21.34 21.91
N ALA A 423 -5.45 -20.18 22.55
CA ALA A 423 -4.96 -18.92 21.96
C ALA A 423 -5.91 -18.32 20.91
N GLU A 424 -7.17 -18.70 20.93
CA GLU A 424 -8.20 -18.16 20.04
C GLU A 424 -8.53 -16.70 20.41
N THR A 425 -8.98 -15.94 19.41
CA THR A 425 -9.48 -14.59 19.62
C THR A 425 -10.93 -14.47 19.12
N LEU A 426 -11.79 -13.92 19.97
CA LEU A 426 -13.16 -13.56 19.64
C LEU A 426 -13.24 -12.04 19.55
N GLU A 427 -13.67 -11.56 18.40
CA GLU A 427 -13.91 -10.15 18.12
C GLU A 427 -15.40 -9.96 17.86
N ILE A 428 -16.01 -9.04 18.59
CA ILE A 428 -17.41 -8.62 18.40
C ILE A 428 -17.36 -7.12 18.09
N SER A 429 -17.87 -6.72 16.94
CA SER A 429 -17.92 -5.33 16.54
C SER A 429 -19.34 -4.90 16.23
N GLY A 430 -19.65 -3.66 16.58
CA GLY A 430 -20.89 -2.99 16.20
C GLY A 430 -20.55 -1.66 15.56
N ARG A 431 -21.27 -1.29 14.50
CA ARG A 431 -21.11 -0.01 13.81
C ARG A 431 -22.46 0.62 13.53
N GLY A 432 -22.47 1.93 13.55
CA GLY A 432 -23.62 2.72 13.14
C GLY A 432 -23.13 3.98 12.43
N SER A 433 -23.84 4.41 11.41
CA SER A 433 -23.54 5.67 10.74
C SER A 433 -24.82 6.37 10.30
N VAL A 434 -24.72 7.69 10.21
CA VAL A 434 -25.76 8.53 9.64
C VAL A 434 -25.12 9.51 8.67
N GLY A 435 -25.87 9.87 7.62
CA GLY A 435 -25.34 10.75 6.61
C GLY A 435 -26.42 11.46 5.81
N SER A 436 -25.98 12.43 5.03
CA SER A 436 -26.81 13.26 4.16
C SER A 436 -26.52 12.94 2.70
N ALA A 437 -27.53 12.61 1.92
CA ALA A 437 -27.42 12.46 0.48
C ALA A 437 -27.32 13.82 -0.22
N LYS A 438 -26.82 13.82 -1.46
CA LYS A 438 -26.53 15.02 -2.23
C LYS A 438 -27.80 15.71 -2.79
N ASP A 439 -28.81 14.94 -3.13
CA ASP A 439 -30.04 15.43 -3.73
C ASP A 439 -31.18 15.38 -2.68
N GLN A 440 -31.31 16.47 -1.92
CA GLN A 440 -32.41 16.64 -0.96
C GLN A 440 -33.52 17.49 -1.55
N ASP A 441 -34.76 16.98 -1.48
CA ASP A 441 -35.96 17.87 -1.52
C ASP A 441 -36.05 18.65 -0.20
N ASP A 442 -36.44 19.93 -0.26
CA ASP A 442 -36.45 20.88 0.86
C ASP A 442 -37.25 20.43 2.11
N ASN A 443 -37.92 19.29 2.06
CA ASN A 443 -38.81 18.80 3.13
C ASN A 443 -38.24 17.54 3.87
N GLU A 444 -37.03 17.05 3.56
CA GLU A 444 -36.47 15.85 4.21
C GLU A 444 -35.49 16.21 5.35
N SER A 445 -35.33 15.26 6.28
CA SER A 445 -34.37 15.40 7.37
C SER A 445 -32.94 15.47 6.84
N PHE A 446 -32.10 16.32 7.46
CA PHE A 446 -30.67 16.47 7.08
C PHE A 446 -29.94 15.14 7.01
N PHE A 447 -30.25 14.18 7.88
CA PHE A 447 -29.72 12.83 7.84
C PHE A 447 -30.79 11.88 7.26
N ASN A 448 -30.63 11.51 6.02
CA ASN A 448 -31.54 10.64 5.27
C ASN A 448 -30.93 9.28 4.90
N ILE A 449 -29.68 9.05 5.25
CA ILE A 449 -28.99 7.76 5.13
C ILE A 449 -28.62 7.29 6.53
N SER A 450 -28.93 6.05 6.85
CA SER A 450 -28.45 5.41 8.08
C SER A 450 -28.00 3.98 7.82
N GLU A 451 -26.97 3.57 8.51
CA GLU A 451 -26.47 2.19 8.49
C GLU A 451 -26.25 1.72 9.93
N VAL A 452 -26.65 0.49 10.20
CA VAL A 452 -26.34 -0.22 11.42
C VAL A 452 -25.85 -1.62 11.05
N GLY A 453 -24.82 -2.10 11.73
CA GLY A 453 -24.29 -3.42 11.48
C GLY A 453 -23.49 -3.96 12.67
N GLY A 454 -23.21 -5.24 12.62
CA GLY A 454 -22.38 -5.90 13.60
C GLY A 454 -21.75 -7.17 13.04
N ASP A 455 -20.59 -7.50 13.57
CA ASP A 455 -19.81 -8.65 13.14
C ASP A 455 -19.28 -9.42 14.35
N VAL A 456 -19.28 -10.73 14.24
CA VAL A 456 -18.65 -11.64 15.20
C VAL A 456 -17.60 -12.45 14.45
N LYS A 457 -16.36 -12.38 14.91
CA LYS A 457 -15.24 -13.10 14.30
C LYS A 457 -14.48 -13.92 15.33
N LEU A 458 -14.38 -15.21 15.09
CA LEU A 458 -13.62 -16.16 15.89
C LEU A 458 -12.41 -16.64 15.10
N SER A 459 -11.21 -16.44 15.63
CA SER A 459 -9.96 -16.83 14.97
C SER A 459 -9.21 -17.89 15.79
N PHE A 460 -8.74 -18.92 15.09
CA PHE A 460 -7.95 -20.02 15.63
C PHE A 460 -6.54 -20.00 15.03
N PRO A 461 -5.48 -20.17 15.81
CA PRO A 461 -4.10 -20.21 15.32
C PRO A 461 -3.70 -21.59 14.75
N GLN A 462 -4.58 -22.21 14.01
CA GLN A 462 -4.40 -23.51 13.35
C GLN A 462 -5.39 -23.65 12.21
N ILE A 463 -5.13 -24.59 11.31
CA ILE A 463 -6.13 -24.98 10.29
C ILE A 463 -7.14 -25.94 10.92
N LEU A 464 -8.40 -25.56 10.88
CA LEU A 464 -9.52 -26.41 11.36
C LEU A 464 -10.13 -27.15 10.15
N LEU A 465 -9.53 -28.26 9.77
CA LEU A 465 -10.07 -29.18 8.77
C LEU A 465 -10.12 -30.59 9.38
N PRO A 466 -11.03 -31.46 8.95
CA PRO A 466 -11.11 -32.83 9.42
C PRO A 466 -9.95 -33.74 8.96
N ILE A 467 -8.98 -33.18 8.25
CA ILE A 467 -7.76 -33.84 7.78
C ILE A 467 -6.51 -33.23 8.43
N ASN A 468 -5.47 -34.04 8.61
CA ASN A 468 -4.20 -33.52 9.11
C ASN A 468 -3.47 -32.74 8.03
N THR A 469 -3.33 -31.44 8.23
CA THR A 469 -2.68 -30.51 7.30
C THR A 469 -1.22 -30.21 7.64
N ASP A 470 -0.68 -30.74 8.75
CA ASP A 470 0.66 -30.38 9.27
C ASP A 470 1.80 -30.68 8.28
N SER A 471 1.61 -31.68 7.38
CA SER A 471 2.59 -32.02 6.35
C SER A 471 2.60 -31.04 5.17
N ILE A 472 1.48 -30.40 4.87
CA ILE A 472 1.28 -29.46 3.76
C ILE A 472 1.47 -28.03 4.22
N ILE A 473 0.89 -27.70 5.41
CA ILE A 473 0.94 -26.39 6.04
C ILE A 473 1.58 -26.53 7.42
N PRO A 474 2.90 -26.70 7.48
CA PRO A 474 3.61 -26.83 8.74
C PRO A 474 3.42 -25.61 9.65
N LYS A 475 3.58 -25.81 10.94
CA LYS A 475 3.37 -24.75 11.95
C LYS A 475 4.21 -23.49 11.73
N TYR A 476 5.39 -23.58 11.11
CA TYR A 476 6.23 -22.41 10.84
C TYR A 476 5.59 -21.43 9.83
N MET A 477 4.57 -21.86 9.10
CA MET A 477 3.81 -21.03 8.17
C MET A 477 2.73 -20.18 8.87
N SER A 478 2.66 -20.17 10.20
CA SER A 478 1.66 -19.44 10.99
C SER A 478 0.22 -19.67 10.50
N PRO A 479 -0.25 -20.94 10.47
CA PRO A 479 -1.57 -21.28 9.97
C PRO A 479 -2.66 -20.68 10.85
N ARG A 480 -3.74 -20.18 10.22
CA ARG A 480 -4.88 -19.57 10.91
C ARG A 480 -6.18 -19.94 10.24
N THR A 481 -7.20 -20.20 11.03
CA THR A 481 -8.60 -20.26 10.59
C THR A 481 -9.36 -19.10 11.21
N SER A 482 -10.19 -18.41 10.46
CA SER A 482 -11.16 -17.46 11.00
C SER A 482 -12.56 -17.74 10.47
N ILE A 483 -13.52 -17.66 11.37
CA ILE A 483 -14.95 -17.79 11.10
C ILE A 483 -15.58 -16.47 11.49
N SER A 484 -16.27 -15.83 10.54
CA SER A 484 -16.96 -14.57 10.79
C SER A 484 -18.40 -14.61 10.30
N ILE A 485 -19.27 -14.00 11.08
CA ILE A 485 -20.68 -13.78 10.74
C ILE A 485 -20.93 -12.29 10.91
N GLY A 486 -21.50 -11.66 9.87
CA GLY A 486 -21.82 -10.25 9.87
C GLY A 486 -23.27 -10.01 9.47
N PHE A 487 -23.81 -8.95 10.02
CA PHE A 487 -25.13 -8.40 9.67
C PHE A 487 -25.00 -6.90 9.43
N GLY A 488 -25.67 -6.41 8.40
CA GLY A 488 -25.78 -4.98 8.13
C GLY A 488 -27.19 -4.64 7.64
N SER A 489 -27.69 -3.51 8.07
CA SER A 489 -28.93 -2.91 7.56
C SER A 489 -28.67 -1.46 7.22
N GLN A 490 -28.92 -1.09 5.98
CA GLN A 490 -28.77 0.24 5.46
C GLN A 490 -30.13 0.77 5.03
N ASN A 491 -30.48 1.94 5.48
CA ASN A 491 -31.62 2.71 4.99
C ASN A 491 -31.10 3.91 4.19
N ASN A 492 -31.57 4.07 2.95
CA ASN A 492 -31.13 5.13 2.07
C ASN A 492 -32.32 5.70 1.31
N ILE A 493 -32.95 6.72 1.86
CA ILE A 493 -34.13 7.41 1.28
C ILE A 493 -35.24 6.40 0.86
N GLY A 494 -35.42 5.33 1.65
CA GLY A 494 -36.41 4.29 1.38
C GLY A 494 -35.94 3.15 0.47
N LEU A 495 -34.70 3.15 -0.01
CA LEU A 495 -34.09 1.96 -0.63
C LEU A 495 -33.31 1.20 0.45
N ASP A 496 -34.01 0.40 1.20
CA ASP A 496 -33.45 -0.34 2.34
C ASP A 496 -32.74 -1.61 1.88
N ARG A 497 -31.58 -1.87 2.43
CA ARG A 497 -30.78 -3.05 2.12
C ARG A 497 -30.34 -3.78 3.39
N GLN A 498 -30.62 -5.05 3.44
CA GLN A 498 -30.12 -5.95 4.48
C GLN A 498 -29.07 -6.90 3.92
N THR A 499 -28.00 -7.07 4.66
CA THR A 499 -26.89 -7.95 4.27
C THR A 499 -26.57 -8.90 5.42
N VAL A 500 -26.47 -10.19 5.12
CA VAL A 500 -25.93 -11.20 6.03
C VAL A 500 -24.72 -11.82 5.34
N SER A 501 -23.63 -11.94 6.08
CA SER A 501 -22.39 -12.54 5.58
C SER A 501 -21.89 -13.63 6.51
N ASN A 502 -21.31 -14.68 5.94
CA ASN A 502 -20.60 -15.72 6.68
C ASN A 502 -19.34 -16.08 5.90
N ILE A 503 -18.18 -16.01 6.57
CA ILE A 503 -16.89 -16.30 5.93
C ILE A 503 -16.12 -17.29 6.79
N VAL A 504 -15.67 -18.40 6.17
CA VAL A 504 -14.71 -19.34 6.73
C VAL A 504 -13.40 -19.22 5.93
N ASN A 505 -12.41 -18.59 6.52
CA ASN A 505 -11.14 -18.30 5.89
C ASN A 505 -10.00 -19.10 6.52
N TYR A 506 -9.14 -19.66 5.69
CA TYR A 506 -7.85 -20.25 6.04
C TYR A 506 -6.74 -19.36 5.48
N SER A 507 -5.72 -19.09 6.29
CA SER A 507 -4.57 -18.31 5.84
C SER A 507 -3.26 -18.87 6.41
N TRP A 508 -2.18 -18.76 5.61
CA TRP A 508 -0.83 -19.17 6.03
C TRP A 508 0.24 -18.41 5.26
N LYS A 509 1.43 -18.31 5.85
CA LYS A 509 2.57 -17.56 5.32
C LYS A 509 3.78 -18.49 5.16
N PRO A 510 4.03 -19.08 3.98
CA PRO A 510 5.19 -19.92 3.74
C PRO A 510 6.53 -19.20 3.89
N SER A 511 6.55 -17.88 3.71
CA SER A 511 7.70 -17.02 3.93
C SER A 511 7.27 -15.61 4.30
N LYS A 512 8.21 -14.75 4.71
CA LYS A 512 7.93 -13.34 5.03
C LYS A 512 7.27 -12.57 3.89
N ILE A 513 7.56 -12.95 2.65
CA ILE A 513 7.09 -12.25 1.44
C ILE A 513 5.88 -12.92 0.78
N LYS A 514 5.47 -14.12 1.20
CA LYS A 514 4.37 -14.86 0.57
C LYS A 514 3.24 -15.11 1.55
N THR A 515 2.02 -14.82 1.14
CA THR A 515 0.80 -15.10 1.90
C THR A 515 -0.19 -15.86 1.02
N TYR A 516 -0.82 -16.86 1.59
CA TYR A 516 -1.90 -17.62 0.99
C TYR A 516 -3.16 -17.41 1.81
N GLY A 517 -4.28 -17.29 1.13
CA GLY A 517 -5.62 -17.22 1.71
C GLY A 517 -6.55 -18.15 0.96
N PHE A 518 -7.40 -18.85 1.67
CA PHE A 518 -8.44 -19.69 1.09
C PHE A 518 -9.74 -19.50 1.87
N ASP A 519 -10.71 -18.85 1.24
CA ASP A 519 -12.08 -18.80 1.75
C ASP A 519 -12.80 -20.08 1.30
N LEU A 520 -12.96 -21.00 2.21
CA LEU A 520 -13.74 -22.21 1.95
C LEU A 520 -15.21 -21.87 1.69
N MET A 521 -15.72 -20.94 2.47
CA MET A 521 -17.07 -20.42 2.37
C MET A 521 -17.02 -18.90 2.49
N ASN A 522 -17.58 -18.21 1.51
CA ASN A 522 -17.84 -16.80 1.52
C ASN A 522 -19.28 -16.60 1.07
N ILE A 523 -20.18 -16.59 2.04
CA ILE A 523 -21.61 -16.45 1.80
C ILE A 523 -21.98 -14.99 2.02
N GLN A 524 -22.66 -14.42 1.07
CA GLN A 524 -23.25 -13.09 1.17
C GLN A 524 -24.70 -13.16 0.69
N PHE A 525 -25.62 -12.87 1.58
CA PHE A 525 -27.03 -12.72 1.27
C PHE A 525 -27.41 -11.26 1.34
N VAL A 526 -27.90 -10.73 0.25
CA VAL A 526 -28.37 -9.33 0.12
C VAL A 526 -29.84 -9.32 -0.21
N ARG A 527 -30.61 -8.62 0.61
CA ARG A 527 -32.03 -8.39 0.40
C ARG A 527 -32.28 -6.89 0.30
N ASN A 528 -32.84 -6.48 -0.83
CA ASN A 528 -33.29 -5.13 -1.06
C ASN A 528 -34.80 -5.05 -0.75
N LEU A 529 -35.16 -4.09 0.10
CA LEU A 529 -36.51 -3.76 0.48
C LEU A 529 -36.93 -2.47 -0.25
N ASN A 530 -38.23 -2.23 -0.39
CA ASN A 530 -38.74 -0.97 -0.95
C ASN A 530 -38.14 -0.61 -2.32
N ARG A 531 -38.05 -1.58 -3.24
CA ARG A 531 -37.47 -1.42 -4.59
C ARG A 531 -38.17 -0.37 -5.42
N GLU A 532 -39.43 -0.13 -5.18
CA GLU A 532 -40.25 0.90 -5.82
C GLU A 532 -39.74 2.32 -5.54
N ASN A 533 -39.03 2.51 -4.45
CA ASN A 533 -38.45 3.80 -4.09
C ASN A 533 -37.13 4.11 -4.80
N TYR A 534 -36.69 3.28 -5.74
CA TYR A 534 -35.45 3.47 -6.48
C TYR A 534 -35.31 4.89 -7.04
N TYR A 535 -36.32 5.43 -7.65
CA TYR A 535 -36.30 6.74 -8.29
C TYR A 535 -36.29 7.91 -7.30
N ASN A 536 -36.56 7.68 -6.03
CA ASN A 536 -36.41 8.68 -4.98
C ASN A 536 -34.94 8.86 -4.61
N VAL A 537 -34.16 7.81 -4.75
CA VAL A 537 -32.69 7.82 -4.54
C VAL A 537 -31.96 8.30 -5.80
N TYR A 538 -32.36 7.77 -6.96
CA TYR A 538 -31.73 8.03 -8.26
C TYR A 538 -32.55 9.03 -9.07
N THR A 539 -32.69 10.25 -8.56
CA THR A 539 -33.47 11.34 -9.15
C THR A 539 -33.00 11.71 -10.56
N THR A 540 -31.70 11.62 -10.84
CA THR A 540 -31.13 11.83 -12.18
C THR A 540 -31.70 10.87 -13.22
N SER A 541 -31.79 9.58 -12.90
CA SER A 541 -32.41 8.60 -13.78
C SER A 541 -33.90 8.88 -13.99
N TYR A 542 -34.61 9.25 -12.91
CA TYR A 542 -36.00 9.62 -12.99
C TYR A 542 -36.23 10.88 -13.87
N ASN A 543 -35.46 11.93 -13.68
CA ASN A 543 -35.51 13.13 -14.49
C ASN A 543 -35.24 12.85 -15.98
N ARG A 544 -34.29 11.98 -16.26
CA ARG A 544 -33.98 11.56 -17.64
C ARG A 544 -35.14 10.81 -18.28
N LEU A 545 -35.78 9.88 -17.54
CA LEU A 545 -37.00 9.21 -18.02
C LEU A 545 -38.12 10.19 -18.32
N ASN A 546 -38.29 11.22 -17.47
CA ASN A 546 -39.28 12.27 -17.71
C ASN A 546 -38.97 13.14 -18.95
N GLU A 547 -37.68 13.46 -19.18
CA GLU A 547 -37.26 14.14 -20.42
C GLU A 547 -37.59 13.31 -21.65
N ILE A 548 -37.24 12.01 -21.63
CA ILE A 548 -37.50 11.09 -22.73
C ILE A 548 -39.02 10.94 -22.94
N ALA A 549 -39.78 10.72 -21.88
CA ALA A 549 -41.23 10.60 -21.95
C ALA A 549 -41.92 11.82 -22.58
N ARG A 550 -41.37 13.01 -22.28
CA ARG A 550 -41.79 14.28 -22.87
C ARG A 550 -41.43 14.36 -24.35
N ASP A 551 -40.22 13.99 -24.71
CA ASP A 551 -39.71 14.07 -26.07
C ASP A 551 -40.46 13.09 -27.02
N VAL A 552 -40.89 11.93 -26.50
CA VAL A 552 -41.64 10.93 -27.24
C VAL A 552 -43.15 11.09 -27.11
N ASN A 553 -43.65 12.22 -26.59
CA ASN A 553 -45.06 12.54 -26.40
C ASN A 553 -45.87 11.41 -25.72
N TYR A 554 -45.32 10.88 -24.63
CA TYR A 554 -45.95 9.79 -23.88
C TYR A 554 -47.27 10.24 -23.27
N ASP A 555 -48.39 9.57 -23.62
CA ASP A 555 -49.78 9.95 -23.46
C ASP A 555 -50.33 10.00 -22.00
N PHE A 556 -49.58 10.37 -21.03
CA PHE A 556 -50.00 10.36 -19.63
C PHE A 556 -50.08 11.75 -18.98
N ILE A 557 -50.35 12.80 -19.74
CA ILE A 557 -50.24 14.13 -19.20
C ILE A 557 -51.56 14.85 -19.35
N ASP A 558 -52.16 15.04 -18.28
CA ASP A 558 -52.98 16.21 -18.08
C ASP A 558 -52.48 16.99 -16.88
N ASP A 559 -51.49 17.83 -17.10
CA ASP A 559 -51.29 18.92 -16.18
C ASP A 559 -50.36 20.04 -16.73
N SER A 560 -50.98 21.12 -17.11
CA SER A 560 -50.30 22.36 -17.52
C SER A 560 -49.40 22.99 -16.45
N ASN A 561 -49.38 22.44 -15.23
CA ASN A 561 -48.65 22.99 -14.09
C ASN A 561 -47.56 22.06 -13.53
N ASN A 562 -47.44 20.83 -14.00
CA ASN A 562 -46.43 19.91 -13.52
C ASN A 562 -45.34 19.64 -14.60
N PRO A 563 -44.04 19.96 -14.33
CA PRO A 563 -43.00 19.70 -15.29
C PRO A 563 -42.66 18.19 -15.44
N LEU A 564 -43.24 17.34 -14.59
CA LEU A 564 -43.01 15.88 -14.61
C LEU A 564 -44.13 15.20 -15.41
N VAL A 565 -43.70 14.38 -16.39
CA VAL A 565 -44.59 13.59 -17.24
C VAL A 565 -44.98 12.29 -16.55
N LEU A 566 -44.05 11.67 -15.87
CA LEU A 566 -44.24 10.44 -15.12
C LEU A 566 -44.55 10.77 -13.65
N GLN A 567 -45.60 10.16 -13.11
CA GLN A 567 -45.90 10.33 -11.68
C GLN A 567 -44.81 9.69 -10.82
N ARG A 568 -44.50 10.34 -9.68
CA ARG A 568 -43.58 9.76 -8.72
C ARG A 568 -44.12 8.45 -8.18
N PRO A 569 -43.25 7.44 -7.94
CA PRO A 569 -43.69 6.18 -7.38
C PRO A 569 -44.47 6.37 -6.07
N SER A 570 -45.60 5.72 -5.97
CA SER A 570 -46.39 5.60 -4.75
C SER A 570 -46.65 4.13 -4.45
N GLU A 571 -47.15 3.81 -3.25
CA GLU A 571 -47.47 2.40 -2.89
C GLU A 571 -48.29 1.69 -3.96
N GLY A 572 -47.65 0.69 -4.62
CA GLY A 572 -48.26 -0.16 -5.59
C GLY A 572 -48.38 0.40 -7.02
N PHE A 573 -47.88 1.59 -7.32
CA PHE A 573 -47.88 2.16 -8.67
C PHE A 573 -46.59 2.86 -9.02
N ASN A 574 -45.94 2.43 -10.11
CA ASN A 574 -44.71 3.03 -10.60
C ASN A 574 -44.79 3.28 -12.11
N GLU A 575 -45.14 4.50 -12.48
CA GLU A 575 -45.35 4.85 -13.88
C GLU A 575 -44.03 4.85 -14.68
N ALA A 576 -42.91 5.12 -14.04
CA ALA A 576 -41.62 5.04 -14.68
C ALA A 576 -41.29 3.62 -15.15
N ASP A 577 -41.70 2.58 -14.38
CA ASP A 577 -41.49 1.18 -14.78
C ASP A 577 -42.41 0.80 -15.93
N LEU A 578 -43.66 1.27 -15.95
CA LEU A 578 -44.55 1.09 -17.05
C LEU A 578 -44.08 1.74 -18.34
N PHE A 579 -43.53 2.94 -18.22
CA PHE A 579 -42.90 3.64 -19.35
C PHE A 579 -41.71 2.86 -19.90
N ILE A 580 -40.83 2.38 -19.04
CA ILE A 580 -39.68 1.54 -19.40
C ILE A 580 -40.18 0.27 -20.15
N GLU A 581 -41.15 -0.43 -19.59
CA GLU A 581 -41.70 -1.63 -20.22
C GLU A 581 -42.21 -1.34 -21.63
N LYS A 582 -42.99 -0.25 -21.81
CA LYS A 582 -43.56 0.12 -23.13
C LYS A 582 -42.45 0.50 -24.12
N VAL A 583 -41.37 1.19 -23.69
CA VAL A 583 -40.25 1.51 -24.57
C VAL A 583 -39.51 0.24 -24.97
N LEU A 584 -39.18 -0.64 -24.02
CA LEU A 584 -38.39 -1.84 -24.25
C LEU A 584 -39.16 -2.90 -25.06
N THR A 585 -40.49 -2.91 -24.99
CA THR A 585 -41.36 -3.77 -25.80
C THR A 585 -41.71 -3.18 -27.18
N GLY A 586 -41.21 -1.98 -27.50
CA GLY A 586 -41.40 -1.31 -28.78
C GLY A 586 -42.81 -0.70 -28.94
N ASN A 587 -43.53 -0.49 -27.84
CA ASN A 587 -44.88 0.08 -27.84
C ASN A 587 -44.89 1.63 -27.90
N ILE A 588 -43.70 2.25 -27.97
CA ILE A 588 -43.55 3.70 -28.14
C ILE A 588 -42.91 3.99 -29.51
N PRO A 589 -43.69 4.46 -30.52
CA PRO A 589 -43.18 4.63 -31.89
C PRO A 589 -42.00 5.62 -31.99
N ASP A 590 -41.98 6.66 -31.16
CA ASP A 590 -40.97 7.71 -31.18
C ASP A 590 -39.68 7.31 -30.40
N ALA A 591 -39.65 6.10 -29.81
CA ALA A 591 -38.48 5.49 -29.19
C ALA A 591 -38.19 4.13 -29.83
N PRO A 592 -37.88 4.05 -31.16
CA PRO A 592 -37.64 2.81 -31.82
C PRO A 592 -36.38 2.10 -31.30
N PHE A 593 -36.31 0.78 -31.46
CA PHE A 593 -35.15 -0.02 -31.04
C PHE A 593 -33.81 0.59 -31.54
N ASN A 594 -32.84 0.60 -30.68
CA ASN A 594 -31.52 1.20 -30.90
C ASN A 594 -31.46 2.72 -31.07
N SER A 595 -32.55 3.47 -30.89
CA SER A 595 -32.53 4.92 -30.83
C SER A 595 -31.82 5.40 -29.57
N GLY A 596 -31.44 6.68 -29.51
CA GLY A 596 -30.89 7.30 -28.31
C GLY A 596 -31.82 7.16 -27.10
N PRO A 597 -33.10 7.55 -27.21
CA PRO A 597 -34.08 7.35 -26.16
C PRO A 597 -34.19 5.89 -25.69
N TYR A 598 -34.24 4.94 -26.60
CA TYR A 598 -34.31 3.52 -26.28
C TYR A 598 -33.07 3.05 -25.47
N LYS A 599 -31.86 3.46 -25.88
CA LYS A 599 -30.62 3.11 -25.20
C LYS A 599 -30.55 3.70 -23.78
N ASP A 600 -30.95 4.95 -23.63
CA ASP A 600 -30.99 5.60 -22.30
C ASP A 600 -31.97 4.88 -21.36
N VAL A 601 -33.15 4.51 -21.86
CA VAL A 601 -34.15 3.77 -21.08
C VAL A 601 -33.64 2.37 -20.72
N LEU A 602 -33.00 1.67 -21.66
CA LEU A 602 -32.40 0.36 -21.43
C LEU A 602 -31.31 0.43 -20.34
N SER A 603 -30.43 1.41 -20.42
CA SER A 603 -29.36 1.64 -19.42
C SER A 603 -29.93 1.92 -18.02
N ILE A 604 -30.98 2.75 -17.95
CA ILE A 604 -31.64 3.05 -16.67
C ILE A 604 -32.33 1.80 -16.10
N ALA A 605 -32.97 1.03 -16.94
CA ALA A 605 -33.63 -0.23 -16.55
C ALA A 605 -32.62 -1.25 -16.01
N GLU A 606 -31.51 -1.45 -16.72
CA GLU A 606 -30.43 -2.34 -16.34
C GLU A 606 -29.83 -1.93 -15.01
N ARG A 607 -29.54 -0.62 -14.85
CA ARG A 607 -29.02 -0.07 -13.60
C ARG A 607 -29.95 -0.33 -12.43
N LYS A 608 -31.26 -0.07 -12.60
CA LYS A 608 -32.27 -0.33 -11.57
C LYS A 608 -32.31 -1.81 -11.22
N HIS A 609 -32.37 -2.68 -12.21
CA HIS A 609 -32.44 -4.13 -12.01
C HIS A 609 -31.26 -4.60 -11.14
N ARG A 610 -30.04 -4.27 -11.54
CA ARG A 610 -28.82 -4.72 -10.84
C ARG A 610 -28.64 -4.16 -9.45
N LEU A 611 -29.04 -2.92 -9.21
CA LEU A 611 -28.92 -2.28 -7.90
C LEU A 611 -30.00 -2.74 -6.90
N THR A 612 -31.17 -3.19 -7.42
CA THR A 612 -32.30 -3.60 -6.57
C THR A 612 -32.49 -5.10 -6.49
N GLU A 613 -31.69 -5.88 -7.23
CA GLU A 613 -31.76 -7.34 -7.21
C GLU A 613 -31.40 -7.91 -5.84
N ASN A 614 -32.16 -8.91 -5.37
CA ASN A 614 -31.75 -9.72 -4.25
C ASN A 614 -30.71 -10.74 -4.70
N ASN A 615 -29.67 -10.91 -3.92
CA ASN A 615 -28.55 -11.77 -4.30
C ASN A 615 -28.19 -12.73 -3.18
N LEU A 616 -27.96 -13.99 -3.53
CA LEU A 616 -27.31 -14.98 -2.70
C LEU A 616 -26.02 -15.42 -3.40
N ILE A 617 -24.88 -15.02 -2.83
CA ILE A 617 -23.56 -15.40 -3.32
C ILE A 617 -23.01 -16.46 -2.35
N PHE A 618 -22.77 -17.66 -2.84
CA PHE A 618 -22.05 -18.72 -2.14
C PHE A 618 -20.76 -19.02 -2.90
N ALA A 619 -19.68 -18.38 -2.46
CA ALA A 619 -18.40 -18.44 -3.16
C ALA A 619 -17.31 -19.16 -2.36
N SER A 620 -16.37 -19.74 -3.07
CA SER A 620 -15.06 -20.13 -2.55
C SER A 620 -13.98 -19.38 -3.31
N ASN A 621 -12.95 -18.89 -2.63
CA ASN A 621 -11.86 -18.21 -3.33
C ASN A 621 -10.48 -18.59 -2.77
N PHE A 622 -9.51 -18.52 -3.63
CA PHE A 622 -8.10 -18.69 -3.29
C PHE A 622 -7.33 -17.43 -3.68
N THR A 623 -6.54 -16.93 -2.74
CA THR A 623 -5.72 -15.75 -2.93
C THR A 623 -4.26 -16.11 -2.65
N TRP A 624 -3.39 -15.74 -3.57
CA TRP A 624 -1.96 -15.78 -3.40
C TRP A 624 -1.39 -14.38 -3.53
N SER A 625 -0.49 -14.00 -2.63
CA SER A 625 0.22 -12.74 -2.74
C SER A 625 1.70 -12.89 -2.42
N ARG A 626 2.52 -12.16 -3.18
CA ARG A 626 3.94 -11.98 -2.94
C ARG A 626 4.18 -10.47 -2.76
N ASN A 627 4.78 -10.09 -1.64
CA ASN A 627 5.11 -8.71 -1.33
C ASN A 627 6.55 -8.67 -0.81
N THR A 628 7.43 -8.01 -1.56
CA THR A 628 8.85 -7.90 -1.21
C THR A 628 9.16 -6.68 -0.36
N ARG A 629 8.17 -5.83 -0.09
CA ARG A 629 8.34 -4.62 0.73
C ARG A 629 8.77 -4.99 2.14
N GLU A 630 9.94 -4.52 2.56
CA GLU A 630 10.51 -4.83 3.86
C GLU A 630 9.93 -3.96 4.99
N ASN A 631 9.69 -2.69 4.70
CA ASN A 631 9.16 -1.72 5.67
C ASN A 631 8.46 -0.56 4.94
N VAL A 632 7.88 0.38 5.70
CA VAL A 632 7.15 1.53 5.16
C VAL A 632 8.02 2.54 4.39
N PHE A 633 9.33 2.52 4.60
CA PHE A 633 10.30 3.41 3.95
C PHE A 633 10.92 2.79 2.71
N ASP A 634 10.63 1.51 2.43
CA ASP A 634 11.13 0.81 1.25
C ASP A 634 10.53 1.44 -0.02
N LYS A 635 11.42 1.85 -0.91
CA LYS A 635 11.08 2.55 -2.16
C LYS A 635 11.30 1.69 -3.41
N ASP A 636 11.88 0.50 -3.26
CA ASP A 636 12.09 -0.46 -4.36
C ASP A 636 11.56 -1.83 -3.97
N PHE A 637 10.34 -2.10 -4.34
CA PHE A 637 9.67 -3.36 -4.01
C PHE A 637 8.67 -3.74 -5.09
N GLU A 638 8.20 -4.98 -5.02
CA GLU A 638 7.12 -5.47 -5.87
C GLU A 638 6.04 -6.18 -5.06
N ILE A 639 4.81 -6.06 -5.54
CA ILE A 639 3.65 -6.80 -5.04
C ILE A 639 3.00 -7.50 -6.22
N LEU A 640 2.80 -8.82 -6.11
CA LEU A 640 2.04 -9.60 -7.07
C LEU A 640 0.93 -10.32 -6.31
N ARG A 641 -0.31 -10.10 -6.77
CA ARG A 641 -1.51 -10.75 -6.22
C ARG A 641 -2.21 -11.52 -7.32
N PHE A 642 -2.68 -12.69 -6.97
CA PHE A 642 -3.51 -13.53 -7.81
C PHE A 642 -4.69 -14.01 -6.97
N LYS A 643 -5.91 -13.88 -7.51
CA LYS A 643 -7.13 -14.35 -6.87
C LYS A 643 -7.98 -15.09 -7.88
N VAL A 644 -8.51 -16.23 -7.48
CA VAL A 644 -9.56 -16.96 -8.20
C VAL A 644 -10.73 -17.17 -7.26
N GLU A 645 -11.93 -17.05 -7.80
CA GLU A 645 -13.17 -17.24 -7.07
C GLU A 645 -14.16 -18.03 -7.92
N SER A 646 -14.90 -18.93 -7.29
CA SER A 646 -15.97 -19.69 -7.92
C SER A 646 -17.19 -19.64 -7.01
N ALA A 647 -18.32 -19.27 -7.56
CA ALA A 647 -19.57 -19.12 -6.83
C ALA A 647 -20.68 -20.01 -7.37
N GLY A 648 -21.60 -20.41 -6.49
CA GLY A 648 -22.87 -21.09 -6.82
C GLY A 648 -22.78 -22.57 -7.16
N ASN A 649 -21.60 -23.13 -7.44
CA ASN A 649 -21.46 -24.51 -7.91
C ASN A 649 -21.97 -25.56 -6.92
N LEU A 650 -21.74 -25.35 -5.63
CA LEU A 650 -22.23 -26.24 -4.59
C LEU A 650 -23.75 -26.21 -4.52
N LEU A 651 -24.37 -25.04 -4.58
CA LEU A 651 -25.81 -24.86 -4.55
C LEU A 651 -26.46 -25.46 -5.82
N ALA A 652 -25.87 -25.20 -6.98
CA ALA A 652 -26.34 -25.79 -8.25
C ALA A 652 -26.28 -27.33 -8.22
N GLY A 653 -25.20 -27.91 -7.71
CA GLY A 653 -25.07 -29.35 -7.52
C GLY A 653 -26.15 -29.93 -6.60
N ILE A 654 -26.40 -29.30 -5.45
CA ILE A 654 -27.44 -29.69 -4.51
C ILE A 654 -28.84 -29.57 -5.15
N SER A 655 -29.14 -28.45 -5.83
CA SER A 655 -30.43 -28.20 -6.48
C SER A 655 -30.72 -29.22 -7.54
N ASN A 656 -29.73 -29.57 -8.36
CA ASN A 656 -29.86 -30.59 -9.41
C ASN A 656 -30.09 -32.02 -8.82
N ILE A 657 -29.36 -32.38 -7.77
CA ILE A 657 -29.50 -33.69 -7.11
C ILE A 657 -30.88 -33.80 -6.41
N ALA A 658 -31.32 -32.71 -5.78
CA ALA A 658 -32.59 -32.65 -5.07
C ALA A 658 -33.79 -32.47 -6.00
N GLY A 659 -33.58 -32.22 -7.30
CA GLY A 659 -34.66 -32.00 -8.29
C GLY A 659 -35.49 -30.77 -7.98
N LEU A 660 -34.87 -29.69 -7.45
CA LEU A 660 -35.58 -28.45 -7.10
C LEU A 660 -36.12 -27.79 -8.38
N GLN A 661 -37.34 -27.25 -8.27
CA GLN A 661 -37.95 -26.50 -9.38
C GLN A 661 -37.24 -25.17 -9.56
N LYS A 662 -37.25 -24.65 -10.76
CA LYS A 662 -36.75 -23.34 -11.11
C LYS A 662 -37.92 -22.33 -11.06
N ASN A 663 -37.57 -21.06 -10.86
CA ASN A 663 -38.51 -19.95 -10.92
C ASN A 663 -38.86 -19.59 -12.37
N ASP A 664 -39.69 -18.58 -12.58
CA ASP A 664 -40.17 -18.15 -13.91
C ASP A 664 -39.00 -17.65 -14.82
N ASN A 665 -37.85 -17.31 -14.26
CA ASN A 665 -36.65 -16.92 -14.99
C ASN A 665 -35.68 -18.08 -15.25
N ASP A 666 -36.14 -19.35 -15.13
CA ASP A 666 -35.34 -20.57 -15.29
C ASP A 666 -34.13 -20.69 -14.30
N GLN A 667 -34.23 -20.08 -13.11
CA GLN A 667 -33.19 -20.06 -12.08
C GLN A 667 -33.62 -20.90 -10.87
N HIS A 668 -32.69 -21.66 -10.32
CA HIS A 668 -32.86 -22.29 -9.02
C HIS A 668 -32.74 -21.26 -7.89
N GLU A 669 -33.58 -21.38 -6.90
CA GLU A 669 -33.58 -20.54 -5.71
C GLU A 669 -33.11 -21.28 -4.46
N ALA A 670 -32.44 -20.55 -3.57
CA ALA A 670 -32.17 -20.98 -2.21
C ALA A 670 -32.56 -19.85 -1.24
N LEU A 671 -33.29 -20.19 -0.19
CA LEU A 671 -33.86 -19.22 0.75
C LEU A 671 -34.78 -18.17 0.09
N GLY A 672 -35.45 -18.56 -1.00
CA GLY A 672 -36.37 -17.69 -1.75
C GLY A 672 -35.68 -16.62 -2.60
N VAL A 673 -34.40 -16.82 -2.91
CA VAL A 673 -33.62 -15.92 -3.76
C VAL A 673 -32.78 -16.74 -4.74
N ALA A 674 -32.73 -16.30 -6.00
CA ALA A 674 -31.82 -16.89 -6.98
C ALA A 674 -30.36 -16.72 -6.54
N PHE A 675 -29.60 -17.81 -6.61
CA PHE A 675 -28.18 -17.72 -6.24
C PHE A 675 -27.30 -17.47 -7.46
N SER A 676 -26.26 -16.68 -7.24
CA SER A 676 -25.31 -16.31 -8.28
C SER A 676 -24.31 -17.44 -8.57
N GLN A 677 -24.11 -17.73 -9.88
CA GLN A 677 -23.16 -18.74 -10.33
C GLN A 677 -22.17 -18.13 -11.34
N TYR A 678 -20.90 -18.06 -10.95
CA TYR A 678 -19.83 -17.45 -11.77
C TYR A 678 -18.44 -17.98 -11.41
N ALA A 679 -17.49 -17.76 -12.31
CA ALA A 679 -16.06 -17.90 -12.07
C ALA A 679 -15.38 -16.54 -12.25
N LYS A 680 -14.46 -16.19 -11.35
CA LYS A 680 -13.77 -14.90 -11.34
C LYS A 680 -12.28 -15.10 -11.14
N GLY A 681 -11.47 -14.37 -11.92
CA GLY A 681 -10.03 -14.34 -11.82
C GLY A 681 -9.50 -12.90 -11.79
N GLU A 682 -8.49 -12.63 -10.92
CA GLU A 682 -7.87 -11.33 -10.78
C GLU A 682 -6.35 -11.48 -10.67
N VAL A 683 -5.62 -10.60 -11.35
CA VAL A 683 -4.17 -10.46 -11.25
C VAL A 683 -3.85 -8.99 -11.04
N GLU A 684 -3.02 -8.70 -10.05
CA GLU A 684 -2.51 -7.35 -9.80
C GLU A 684 -0.99 -7.40 -9.61
N TYR A 685 -0.29 -6.57 -10.35
CA TYR A 685 1.15 -6.37 -10.21
C TYR A 685 1.47 -4.91 -9.94
N ILE A 686 2.22 -4.67 -8.89
CA ILE A 686 2.70 -3.34 -8.50
C ILE A 686 4.22 -3.42 -8.41
N LYS A 687 4.92 -2.47 -9.04
CA LYS A 687 6.37 -2.34 -8.94
C LYS A 687 6.74 -0.90 -8.66
N HIS A 688 7.55 -0.70 -7.62
CA HIS A 688 8.19 0.56 -7.33
C HIS A 688 9.67 0.47 -7.71
N PHE A 689 10.15 1.49 -8.39
CA PHE A 689 11.57 1.67 -8.74
C PHE A 689 12.08 2.93 -8.06
N GLN A 690 13.08 2.81 -7.23
CA GLN A 690 13.82 3.95 -6.73
C GLN A 690 14.76 4.46 -7.83
N LEU A 691 14.48 5.65 -8.40
CA LEU A 691 15.27 6.24 -9.48
C LEU A 691 16.44 7.06 -8.93
N LYS A 692 16.17 7.89 -7.93
CA LYS A 692 17.14 8.71 -7.22
C LYS A 692 16.81 8.67 -5.73
N ASP A 693 17.55 9.43 -4.91
CA ASP A 693 17.44 9.41 -3.44
C ASP A 693 15.98 9.35 -2.94
N ASP A 694 15.11 10.22 -3.47
CA ASP A 694 13.70 10.31 -3.08
C ASP A 694 12.71 10.14 -4.23
N ASP A 695 13.20 10.03 -5.45
CA ASP A 695 12.35 9.89 -6.63
C ASP A 695 11.97 8.42 -6.83
N VAL A 696 10.68 8.17 -7.04
CA VAL A 696 10.13 6.83 -7.25
C VAL A 696 9.28 6.81 -8.51
N LEU A 697 9.49 5.81 -9.35
CA LEU A 697 8.54 5.44 -10.40
C LEU A 697 7.72 4.25 -9.88
N ALA A 698 6.44 4.47 -9.70
CA ALA A 698 5.49 3.44 -9.30
C ALA A 698 4.64 3.03 -10.50
N LEU A 699 4.56 1.73 -10.75
CA LEU A 699 3.77 1.13 -11.82
C LEU A 699 2.78 0.15 -11.22
N ARG A 700 1.57 0.13 -11.77
CA ARG A 700 0.54 -0.86 -11.41
C ARG A 700 -0.12 -1.37 -12.70
N ALA A 701 -0.36 -2.68 -12.74
CA ALA A 701 -1.17 -3.33 -13.74
C ALA A 701 -2.21 -4.22 -13.03
N PHE A 702 -3.44 -4.11 -13.43
CA PHE A 702 -4.55 -4.92 -12.93
C PHE A 702 -5.34 -5.49 -14.09
N GLY A 703 -5.71 -6.76 -13.99
CA GLY A 703 -6.63 -7.43 -14.88
C GLY A 703 -7.59 -8.31 -14.07
N GLY A 704 -8.87 -8.18 -14.34
CA GLY A 704 -9.91 -8.96 -13.66
C GLY A 704 -11.01 -9.33 -14.62
N LEU A 705 -11.44 -10.61 -14.58
CA LEU A 705 -12.52 -11.15 -15.38
C LEU A 705 -13.43 -12.02 -14.52
N ALA A 706 -14.74 -11.81 -14.64
CA ALA A 706 -15.76 -12.64 -14.01
C ALA A 706 -16.75 -13.11 -15.07
N ILE A 707 -16.98 -14.41 -15.19
CA ILE A 707 -17.85 -15.01 -16.19
C ILE A 707 -19.04 -15.63 -15.49
N PRO A 708 -20.28 -15.15 -15.75
CA PRO A 708 -21.49 -15.79 -15.26
C PRO A 708 -21.77 -17.06 -16.06
N TYR A 709 -22.40 -18.03 -15.46
CA TYR A 709 -22.87 -19.26 -16.13
C TYR A 709 -23.96 -19.97 -15.32
N GLY A 710 -24.63 -20.94 -15.92
CA GLY A 710 -25.60 -21.82 -15.26
C GLY A 710 -26.79 -21.05 -14.70
N ASN A 711 -26.83 -20.81 -13.41
CA ASN A 711 -27.92 -20.13 -12.72
C ASN A 711 -27.90 -18.60 -12.83
N SER A 712 -26.90 -18.03 -13.48
CA SER A 712 -26.72 -16.57 -13.61
C SER A 712 -26.41 -16.18 -15.04
N THR A 713 -27.04 -15.13 -15.50
CA THR A 713 -26.78 -14.47 -16.79
C THR A 713 -25.85 -13.27 -16.64
N SER A 714 -25.74 -12.75 -15.42
CA SER A 714 -24.93 -11.58 -15.09
C SER A 714 -24.18 -11.75 -13.77
N ILE A 715 -23.21 -10.87 -13.52
CA ILE A 715 -22.45 -10.85 -12.27
C ILE A 715 -23.13 -9.91 -11.27
N PRO A 716 -23.31 -10.30 -10.00
CA PRO A 716 -23.86 -9.42 -8.98
C PRO A 716 -23.08 -8.12 -8.82
N PHE A 717 -23.77 -7.02 -8.55
CA PHE A 717 -23.18 -5.71 -8.28
C PHE A 717 -21.99 -5.78 -7.32
N ALA A 718 -22.11 -6.52 -6.22
CA ALA A 718 -21.06 -6.67 -5.20
C ALA A 718 -19.79 -7.38 -5.71
N ARG A 719 -19.80 -7.93 -6.90
CA ARG A 719 -18.68 -8.65 -7.52
C ARG A 719 -18.25 -8.09 -8.86
N SER A 720 -19.00 -7.13 -9.41
CA SER A 720 -18.68 -6.40 -10.63
C SER A 720 -17.46 -5.48 -10.45
N TYR A 721 -16.94 -5.02 -11.57
CA TYR A 721 -15.91 -4.00 -11.60
C TYR A 721 -16.48 -2.65 -12.01
N PHE A 722 -15.92 -1.59 -11.48
CA PHE A 722 -16.18 -0.22 -11.92
C PHE A 722 -14.89 0.47 -12.34
N GLY A 723 -15.01 1.53 -13.14
CA GLY A 723 -13.90 2.36 -13.59
C GLY A 723 -13.91 3.74 -12.94
N GLY A 724 -12.71 4.37 -12.91
CA GLY A 724 -12.53 5.72 -12.36
C GLY A 724 -12.27 5.77 -10.86
N GLY A 725 -11.96 6.97 -10.39
CA GLY A 725 -11.69 7.26 -8.99
C GLY A 725 -10.22 7.45 -8.63
N ALA A 726 -10.00 7.93 -7.42
CA ALA A 726 -8.71 8.37 -6.91
C ALA A 726 -7.60 7.29 -6.89
N ASN A 727 -7.95 6.00 -6.87
CA ASN A 727 -7.01 4.87 -6.84
C ASN A 727 -7.05 4.03 -8.13
N ASP A 728 -7.69 4.53 -9.17
CA ASP A 728 -7.85 3.84 -10.45
C ASP A 728 -7.52 4.81 -11.60
N ASN A 729 -8.47 5.17 -12.45
CA ASN A 729 -8.31 6.17 -13.50
C ASN A 729 -8.78 7.55 -12.97
N ARG A 730 -7.82 8.42 -12.63
CA ARG A 730 -8.07 9.71 -11.95
C ARG A 730 -8.69 10.80 -12.83
N GLY A 731 -8.84 10.57 -14.13
CA GLY A 731 -9.57 11.45 -15.04
C GLY A 731 -11.08 11.33 -14.96
N TRP A 732 -11.59 10.31 -14.27
CA TRP A 732 -13.00 10.07 -14.02
C TRP A 732 -13.26 9.90 -12.53
N ARG A 733 -14.45 10.32 -12.07
CA ARG A 733 -14.90 9.94 -10.73
C ARG A 733 -15.20 8.46 -10.70
N ALA A 734 -15.32 7.89 -9.49
CA ALA A 734 -15.76 6.51 -9.35
C ALA A 734 -17.15 6.33 -9.98
N TYR A 735 -17.30 5.28 -10.77
CA TYR A 735 -18.50 4.96 -11.56
C TYR A 735 -18.84 5.94 -12.71
N ASP A 736 -17.97 6.93 -13.03
CA ASP A 736 -18.23 7.82 -14.18
C ASP A 736 -17.60 7.30 -15.48
N LEU A 737 -16.71 6.32 -15.40
CA LEU A 737 -16.13 5.67 -16.58
C LEU A 737 -17.07 4.52 -16.98
N GLY A 738 -17.73 4.68 -18.11
CA GLY A 738 -18.67 3.70 -18.61
C GLY A 738 -18.00 2.46 -19.17
N PRO A 739 -18.72 1.33 -19.31
CA PRO A 739 -18.19 0.17 -19.99
C PRO A 739 -17.88 0.48 -21.45
N GLY A 740 -16.69 0.09 -21.91
CA GLY A 740 -16.27 0.28 -23.29
C GLY A 740 -16.33 1.75 -23.74
N SER A 741 -17.11 2.01 -24.78
CA SER A 741 -17.34 3.37 -25.34
C SER A 741 -18.75 3.91 -25.01
N SER A 742 -19.53 3.27 -24.13
CA SER A 742 -20.87 3.74 -23.76
C SER A 742 -20.83 5.11 -23.07
N GLY A 743 -20.15 5.26 -21.96
CA GLY A 743 -19.80 6.55 -21.35
C GLY A 743 -20.95 7.44 -20.90
N GLY A 744 -22.16 6.91 -20.72
CA GLY A 744 -23.33 7.67 -20.31
C GLY A 744 -23.43 7.91 -18.79
N VAL A 745 -23.93 9.07 -18.39
CA VAL A 745 -24.20 9.39 -16.97
C VAL A 745 -25.27 8.49 -16.36
N PHE A 746 -26.12 7.93 -17.23
CA PHE A 746 -27.25 7.08 -16.86
C PHE A 746 -26.94 5.60 -16.98
N ASP A 747 -25.78 5.26 -17.55
CA ASP A 747 -25.37 3.88 -17.76
C ASP A 747 -25.10 3.15 -16.44
N PHE A 748 -25.31 1.85 -16.48
CA PHE A 748 -24.83 0.97 -15.43
C PHE A 748 -23.31 0.84 -15.61
N ASN A 749 -22.55 1.73 -14.94
CA ASN A 749 -21.11 1.86 -15.09
C ASN A 749 -20.34 0.81 -14.28
N GLU A 750 -20.79 -0.43 -14.40
CA GLU A 750 -20.14 -1.63 -13.88
C GLU A 750 -20.09 -2.70 -14.96
N ALA A 751 -19.12 -3.57 -14.88
CA ALA A 751 -18.90 -4.62 -15.85
C ALA A 751 -18.18 -5.81 -15.20
N ASN A 752 -18.06 -6.89 -15.96
CA ASN A 752 -17.46 -8.13 -15.50
C ASN A 752 -16.01 -8.35 -15.98
N PHE A 753 -15.48 -7.45 -16.80
CA PHE A 753 -14.08 -7.43 -17.23
C PHE A 753 -13.45 -6.04 -17.00
N LYS A 754 -12.23 -6.00 -16.46
CA LYS A 754 -11.51 -4.77 -16.19
C LYS A 754 -10.03 -4.91 -16.52
N LEU A 755 -9.49 -3.89 -17.18
CA LEU A 755 -8.06 -3.66 -17.33
C LEU A 755 -7.72 -2.28 -16.77
N SER A 756 -6.62 -2.17 -16.00
CA SER A 756 -6.15 -0.90 -15.47
C SER A 756 -4.62 -0.89 -15.40
N PHE A 757 -4.02 0.19 -15.88
CA PHE A 757 -2.59 0.44 -15.87
C PHE A 757 -2.34 1.83 -15.32
N ASN A 758 -1.48 1.94 -14.33
CA ASN A 758 -1.15 3.22 -13.70
C ASN A 758 0.37 3.37 -13.68
N ALA A 759 0.84 4.56 -14.04
CA ALA A 759 2.23 4.95 -13.91
C ALA A 759 2.31 6.29 -13.20
N GLU A 760 3.10 6.36 -12.13
CA GLU A 760 3.25 7.58 -11.33
C GLU A 760 4.71 7.85 -11.01
N TYR A 761 5.23 8.98 -11.48
CA TYR A 761 6.54 9.50 -11.11
C TYR A 761 6.40 10.45 -9.93
N ARG A 762 6.97 10.07 -8.80
CA ARG A 762 6.95 10.79 -7.51
C ARG A 762 8.31 11.46 -7.29
N TYR A 763 8.30 12.72 -6.94
CA TYR A 763 9.53 13.50 -6.68
C TYR A 763 9.33 14.45 -5.50
N THR A 764 10.42 14.84 -4.87
CA THR A 764 10.40 15.82 -3.79
C THR A 764 10.39 17.23 -4.37
N ILE A 765 9.38 18.05 -3.99
CA ILE A 765 9.32 19.47 -4.32
C ILE A 765 10.12 20.24 -3.28
N LEU A 766 9.82 20.03 -1.99
CA LEU A 766 10.39 20.80 -0.90
C LEU A 766 10.03 20.18 0.45
N GLY A 767 11.01 19.72 1.23
CA GLY A 767 10.77 19.13 2.55
C GLY A 767 9.73 18.00 2.53
N ALA A 768 8.62 18.21 3.25
CA ALA A 768 7.51 17.26 3.28
C ALA A 768 6.58 17.32 2.04
N PHE A 769 6.72 18.36 1.19
CA PHE A 769 5.94 18.48 -0.04
C PHE A 769 6.57 17.66 -1.16
N LYS A 770 5.78 16.75 -1.70
CA LYS A 770 6.13 15.90 -2.84
C LYS A 770 5.19 16.19 -4.01
N GLY A 771 5.72 16.08 -5.22
CA GLY A 771 4.95 16.17 -6.44
C GLY A 771 4.81 14.78 -7.07
N ALA A 772 3.82 14.64 -7.94
CA ALA A 772 3.74 13.53 -8.85
C ALA A 772 3.18 13.94 -10.20
N PHE A 773 3.66 13.25 -11.23
CA PHE A 773 3.02 13.19 -12.55
C PHE A 773 2.53 11.78 -12.75
N PHE A 774 1.36 11.64 -13.36
CA PHE A 774 0.79 10.33 -13.56
C PHE A 774 0.10 10.19 -14.91
N ILE A 775 0.03 8.94 -15.34
CA ILE A 775 -0.77 8.49 -16.47
C ILE A 775 -1.51 7.25 -15.99
N ASP A 776 -2.83 7.29 -16.13
CA ASP A 776 -3.72 6.19 -15.83
C ASP A 776 -4.41 5.75 -17.11
N ALA A 777 -4.42 4.47 -17.40
CA ALA A 777 -5.06 3.91 -18.59
C ALA A 777 -5.88 2.68 -18.16
N GLY A 778 -7.11 2.58 -18.59
CA GLY A 778 -7.96 1.43 -18.26
C GLY A 778 -9.39 1.64 -18.68
N ASN A 779 -10.15 0.57 -18.63
CA ASN A 779 -11.58 0.58 -18.84
C ASN A 779 -12.19 -0.68 -18.25
N ILE A 780 -13.52 -0.74 -18.28
CA ILE A 780 -14.32 -1.91 -17.95
C ILE A 780 -15.13 -2.30 -19.19
N TRP A 781 -15.48 -3.56 -19.32
CA TRP A 781 -16.31 -4.08 -20.40
C TRP A 781 -17.16 -5.26 -19.91
N ASN A 782 -18.23 -5.54 -20.65
CA ASN A 782 -19.03 -6.75 -20.47
C ASN A 782 -18.54 -7.86 -21.40
N VAL A 783 -18.37 -9.06 -20.86
CA VAL A 783 -17.91 -10.26 -21.57
C VAL A 783 -18.77 -11.44 -21.20
N LEU A 784 -19.40 -12.09 -22.16
CA LEU A 784 -20.18 -13.31 -21.95
C LEU A 784 -21.27 -13.16 -20.89
N ASP A 785 -21.91 -12.01 -20.82
CA ASP A 785 -23.09 -11.75 -19.99
C ASP A 785 -24.30 -11.35 -20.86
N ASP A 786 -25.43 -11.04 -20.24
CA ASP A 786 -26.69 -10.71 -20.92
C ASP A 786 -26.86 -9.22 -21.24
N VAL A 787 -25.82 -8.40 -21.04
CA VAL A 787 -25.88 -6.97 -21.37
C VAL A 787 -25.86 -6.76 -22.88
N ASP A 788 -26.98 -6.31 -23.44
CA ASP A 788 -27.17 -6.12 -24.87
C ASP A 788 -26.92 -4.66 -25.32
N ILE A 789 -25.85 -4.08 -24.84
CA ILE A 789 -25.37 -2.74 -25.22
C ILE A 789 -24.04 -2.92 -25.99
N PRO A 790 -24.04 -2.81 -27.32
CA PRO A 790 -22.85 -3.10 -28.14
C PRO A 790 -21.62 -2.30 -27.74
N GLU A 791 -21.81 -1.02 -27.35
CA GLU A 791 -20.75 -0.10 -26.95
C GLU A 791 -20.08 -0.47 -25.61
N SER A 792 -20.71 -1.36 -24.82
CA SER A 792 -20.19 -1.81 -23.53
C SER A 792 -19.48 -3.16 -23.59
N ARG A 793 -19.53 -3.86 -24.73
CA ARG A 793 -19.04 -5.24 -24.88
C ARG A 793 -17.57 -5.26 -25.29
N PHE A 794 -16.88 -6.32 -24.86
CA PHE A 794 -15.53 -6.64 -25.33
C PHE A 794 -15.59 -7.86 -26.24
N ASP A 795 -15.58 -7.63 -27.54
CA ASP A 795 -15.65 -8.67 -28.55
C ASP A 795 -14.27 -9.13 -29.04
N GLY A 796 -13.21 -8.39 -28.67
CA GLY A 796 -11.85 -8.78 -29.01
C GLY A 796 -10.80 -7.70 -28.78
N ILE A 797 -9.56 -7.98 -29.22
CA ILE A 797 -8.40 -7.09 -29.01
C ILE A 797 -8.60 -5.71 -29.66
N ALA A 798 -9.44 -5.62 -30.70
CA ALA A 798 -9.76 -4.36 -31.35
C ALA A 798 -10.42 -3.34 -30.42
N ASP A 799 -11.11 -3.80 -29.37
CA ASP A 799 -11.81 -2.94 -28.41
C ASP A 799 -10.88 -2.32 -27.37
N LEU A 800 -9.61 -2.72 -27.34
CA LEU A 800 -8.58 -2.01 -26.59
C LEU A 800 -8.39 -0.55 -27.05
N LYS A 801 -8.87 -0.17 -28.25
CA LYS A 801 -8.98 1.25 -28.68
C LYS A 801 -9.89 2.09 -27.78
N GLU A 802 -10.72 1.45 -26.97
CA GLU A 802 -11.64 2.08 -26.01
C GLU A 802 -11.04 2.23 -24.60
N ILE A 803 -9.75 1.96 -24.45
CA ILE A 803 -9.07 2.25 -23.21
C ILE A 803 -9.11 3.76 -22.92
N ALA A 804 -9.72 4.13 -21.83
CA ALA A 804 -9.70 5.51 -21.34
C ALA A 804 -8.32 5.85 -20.79
N VAL A 805 -7.78 7.01 -21.17
CA VAL A 805 -6.49 7.48 -20.69
C VAL A 805 -6.65 8.81 -19.98
N ALA A 806 -6.17 8.90 -18.75
CA ALA A 806 -6.00 10.15 -18.03
C ALA A 806 -4.51 10.44 -17.83
N SER A 807 -4.18 11.71 -17.81
CA SER A 807 -2.89 12.18 -17.34
C SER A 807 -3.08 13.36 -16.40
N GLY A 808 -2.11 13.59 -15.54
CA GLY A 808 -2.26 14.65 -14.56
C GLY A 808 -1.06 14.83 -13.66
N PHE A 809 -1.25 15.71 -12.72
CA PHE A 809 -0.26 16.01 -11.70
C PHE A 809 -0.94 16.13 -10.34
N GLY A 810 -0.13 15.98 -9.29
CA GLY A 810 -0.65 16.15 -7.95
C GLY A 810 0.41 16.56 -6.96
N VAL A 811 -0.05 17.08 -5.83
CA VAL A 811 0.76 17.47 -4.69
C VAL A 811 0.46 16.55 -3.52
N ARG A 812 1.50 16.20 -2.79
CA ARG A 812 1.44 15.35 -1.60
C ARG A 812 2.11 16.07 -0.45
N TYR A 813 1.55 15.93 0.73
CA TYR A 813 2.19 16.34 1.97
C TYR A 813 2.41 15.12 2.86
N ASP A 814 3.67 14.85 3.16
CA ASP A 814 4.10 13.68 3.93
C ASP A 814 4.19 14.04 5.42
N PHE A 815 3.25 13.54 6.22
CA PHE A 815 3.23 13.73 7.67
C PHE A 815 4.15 12.73 8.41
N GLY A 816 4.81 11.81 7.68
CA GLY A 816 5.66 10.76 8.23
C GLY A 816 4.90 9.47 8.57
N PHE A 817 3.67 9.54 9.04
CA PHE A 817 2.82 8.39 9.34
C PHE A 817 1.66 8.22 8.33
N PHE A 818 1.31 9.25 7.59
CA PHE A 818 0.44 9.18 6.42
C PHE A 818 0.80 10.28 5.41
N VAL A 819 0.31 10.16 4.19
CA VAL A 819 0.49 11.13 3.12
C VAL A 819 -0.88 11.64 2.69
N LEU A 820 -1.08 12.96 2.77
CA LEU A 820 -2.25 13.60 2.17
C LEU A 820 -1.93 13.95 0.72
N ARG A 821 -2.78 13.57 -0.22
CA ARG A 821 -2.61 13.88 -1.65
C ARG A 821 -3.80 14.63 -2.22
N CYS A 822 -3.49 15.48 -3.18
CA CYS A 822 -4.46 16.13 -4.04
C CYS A 822 -3.99 15.99 -5.48
N ASP A 823 -4.76 15.30 -6.31
CA ASP A 823 -4.45 15.01 -7.71
C ASP A 823 -5.43 15.73 -8.63
N ALA A 824 -4.92 16.34 -9.70
CA ALA A 824 -5.70 16.92 -10.79
C ALA A 824 -5.56 15.99 -12.00
N GLY A 825 -6.64 15.28 -12.33
CA GLY A 825 -6.70 14.36 -13.46
C GLY A 825 -7.43 14.99 -14.66
N PHE A 826 -6.84 14.84 -15.83
CA PHE A 826 -7.38 15.32 -17.09
C PHE A 826 -7.67 14.14 -18.01
N LYS A 827 -8.81 14.17 -18.68
CA LYS A 827 -9.17 13.19 -19.71
C LYS A 827 -8.29 13.39 -20.92
N THR A 828 -7.35 12.48 -21.14
CA THR A 828 -6.44 12.50 -22.29
C THR A 828 -7.06 11.80 -23.51
N HIS A 829 -7.67 10.64 -23.28
CA HIS A 829 -8.48 9.91 -24.24
C HIS A 829 -9.78 9.48 -23.59
N ASP A 830 -10.91 9.99 -24.08
CA ASP A 830 -12.26 9.67 -23.59
C ASP A 830 -12.98 8.77 -24.63
N PRO A 831 -13.11 7.46 -24.36
CA PRO A 831 -13.75 6.51 -25.28
C PRO A 831 -15.24 6.81 -25.51
N GLY A 832 -15.93 7.45 -24.55
CA GLY A 832 -17.35 7.84 -24.67
C GLY A 832 -17.61 8.95 -25.68
N ARG A 833 -16.56 9.56 -26.23
CA ARG A 833 -16.68 10.57 -27.30
C ARG A 833 -16.71 9.94 -28.70
N PRO A 834 -17.30 10.62 -29.69
CA PRO A 834 -17.18 10.21 -31.09
C PRO A 834 -15.71 10.01 -31.50
N VAL A 835 -15.44 9.05 -32.37
CA VAL A 835 -14.09 8.61 -32.75
C VAL A 835 -13.12 9.76 -33.09
N GLY A 836 -13.61 10.81 -33.76
CA GLY A 836 -12.78 11.98 -34.13
C GLY A 836 -12.52 12.96 -32.99
N GLU A 837 -13.18 12.79 -31.83
CA GLU A 837 -13.10 13.72 -30.70
C GLU A 837 -12.59 13.08 -29.40
N ARG A 838 -12.12 11.86 -29.45
CA ARG A 838 -11.69 11.10 -28.24
C ARG A 838 -10.42 11.66 -27.60
N TRP A 839 -9.50 12.22 -28.36
CA TRP A 839 -8.21 12.69 -27.86
C TRP A 839 -8.24 14.17 -27.52
N PHE A 840 -7.84 14.51 -26.29
CA PHE A 840 -7.62 15.87 -25.76
C PHE A 840 -8.83 16.82 -25.82
N LYS A 841 -10.02 16.36 -26.19
CA LYS A 841 -11.21 17.23 -26.30
C LYS A 841 -11.59 17.83 -24.96
N ASP A 842 -11.54 17.02 -23.90
CA ASP A 842 -11.87 17.40 -22.54
C ASP A 842 -10.62 17.72 -21.69
N TYR A 843 -9.47 17.91 -22.33
CA TYR A 843 -8.21 18.21 -21.65
C TYR A 843 -8.13 19.69 -21.30
N ASN A 844 -8.93 20.11 -20.34
CA ASN A 844 -9.02 21.49 -19.90
C ASN A 844 -9.36 21.57 -18.40
N PHE A 845 -9.15 22.73 -17.79
CA PHE A 845 -9.41 22.94 -16.37
C PHE A 845 -10.89 22.95 -15.99
N SER A 846 -11.80 23.09 -16.93
CA SER A 846 -13.24 22.99 -16.64
C SER A 846 -13.69 21.56 -16.40
N ASN A 847 -13.02 20.62 -17.03
CA ASN A 847 -13.32 19.18 -16.96
C ASN A 847 -12.32 18.42 -16.07
N VAL A 848 -11.48 19.15 -15.31
CA VAL A 848 -10.51 18.50 -14.40
C VAL A 848 -11.24 17.79 -13.27
N VAL A 849 -10.81 16.57 -13.01
CA VAL A 849 -11.26 15.78 -11.85
C VAL A 849 -10.26 15.95 -10.72
N LEU A 850 -10.70 16.54 -9.62
CA LEU A 850 -9.91 16.71 -8.42
C LEU A 850 -10.11 15.48 -7.50
N ASN A 851 -9.02 14.80 -7.19
CA ASN A 851 -9.02 13.63 -6.31
C ASN A 851 -8.24 13.96 -5.04
N ILE A 852 -8.89 13.85 -3.89
CA ILE A 852 -8.25 13.97 -2.58
C ILE A 852 -8.13 12.55 -2.01
N GLY A 853 -6.98 12.20 -1.47
CA GLY A 853 -6.75 10.87 -0.92
C GLY A 853 -5.74 10.86 0.21
N ILE A 854 -5.81 9.83 1.02
CA ILE A 854 -4.84 9.53 2.06
C ILE A 854 -3.96 8.38 1.56
N ASN A 855 -2.65 8.51 1.76
CA ASN A 855 -1.61 7.64 1.23
C ASN A 855 -1.51 7.64 -0.31
N TYR A 856 -0.58 6.85 -0.84
CA TYR A 856 -0.40 6.70 -2.28
C TYR A 856 -1.50 5.81 -2.87
N PRO A 857 -1.85 5.96 -4.15
CA PRO A 857 -2.94 5.20 -4.76
C PRO A 857 -2.63 3.69 -4.88
N PHE A 858 -1.35 3.33 -4.94
CA PHE A 858 -0.85 1.94 -5.01
C PHE A 858 0.59 1.85 -4.52
#